data_4b2c7c15014280568fe2a4ddb6fad5a8
#
_entry.id   4b2c7c15014280568fe2a4ddb6fad5a8
#
_cell.length_a   1.000
_cell.length_b   1.000
_cell.length_c   1.000
_cell.angle_alpha   90.00
_cell.angle_beta   90.00
_cell.angle_gamma   90.00
#
_symmetry.space_group_name_H-M   'P 1'
#
loop_
_entity.id
_entity.type
_entity.pdbx_description
1 polymer ?
#
loop_
_entity_poly.entity_id
_entity_poly.type
_entity_poly.pdbx_seq_one_letter_code
_entity_poly.pdbx_strand_id
1 'polypeptide(L)'
;MADNADEFYKEPTRKEWTGFWTLVAVQAQNAFNEKAVQFLLIPLGVWLWGADGSTLEYTLGAIFVLPYILFSPLVGWLADCFCKTRIVQIMSFMQIVVMSCMLFCFYQRDMHAAIIWFAVFATQATILSPAKKGIVKDLLGSRYIGFGSTIVEMSMVFVLLAAQIGVFFWFSYLMEGYSQQPDAEQWAGWNAVILPTWVFLSLAGVVSAASFLVPRYQARPTRKFSWSLFYEHFGQVKYLWKDRLLRLSEMGVCYFWCLAGSLFLIIIQIAKELQVADPTVDFSLQCGILMAWLTGGVVTGGLIAAQLCKGKNELGLIPFGAIGMTVSLCLLTILDINTYASNIFLALTGAFGAMYLSPLNAFLQDHCDPNNRGNIIAAGNLIDNVMGLFAVALMWFMHHEGASPQGQFFVLFLMSVFILCSSLRLIPQEFIRMVGIWAMRFVYKPRIINPERIPERRGALLVANHVTYADALFLTMICPRPVRFIVSDEFMSFAPLRWILEIFNSLPISAKNPKEAIMNAIEGLKEGDLICIFPEGQLTRSGCLTPIRRGMEVIARRAQAPIIPVYMDGLWGSIFSFHRSRFFTKMPRRCPYGFTVAVGEAMDCETFNSRRVLKEFRTLSARTLEAVDGGSRDVLIRKLEAVGNQPLVYYPDGFITGFEVASAVIGREVDTKHKGLGRLWLRRLIDGTEDLLSFHRAWMNACQVRRVNALKEGRRHHLLTTVGHGEPQELVLGILWPIATHTPVHLIEEPQETLDTVISQIVGAGHMRRLLLTAIPPRQIPFYDFSGASALATPNMRWRPCLCTPGGIIISMSMCHSVFKMRDGTIQLGSRPRTRGLLLPGFEVESEADGSGATIQGPSLSTPYTLRETLYLDESGFLSELS
;
A
#
# COMPACT_ATOMS: atom_id res chain seq x y z
N MET A 1 31.41 -22.54 -1.92
CA MET A 1 30.04 -22.17 -1.57
C MET A 1 29.77 -22.18 -0.05
N ALA A 2 30.53 -22.93 0.74
CA ALA A 2 30.42 -22.94 2.22
C ALA A 2 30.97 -21.66 2.88
N ASP A 3 32.10 -21.11 2.40
CA ASP A 3 32.71 -19.87 2.94
C ASP A 3 31.82 -18.61 2.81
N ASN A 4 30.88 -18.57 1.84
CA ASN A 4 29.98 -17.42 1.66
C ASN A 4 28.77 -17.43 2.61
N ALA A 5 28.41 -18.54 3.22
CA ALA A 5 27.29 -18.63 4.14
C ALA A 5 27.66 -18.07 5.52
N ASP A 6 28.86 -18.35 6.01
CA ASP A 6 29.34 -17.85 7.31
C ASP A 6 29.57 -16.33 7.32
N GLU A 7 29.96 -15.73 6.20
CA GLU A 7 30.13 -14.28 6.05
C GLU A 7 28.77 -13.54 6.03
N PHE A 8 27.69 -14.20 5.58
CA PHE A 8 26.33 -13.64 5.53
C PHE A 8 25.66 -13.59 6.90
N TYR A 9 25.96 -14.54 7.80
CA TYR A 9 25.34 -14.67 9.13
C TYR A 9 26.13 -14.04 10.26
N LYS A 10 27.31 -13.45 9.98
CA LYS A 10 28.14 -12.80 11.00
C LYS A 10 27.43 -11.56 11.55
N GLU A 11 27.13 -11.58 12.86
CA GLU A 11 26.60 -10.39 13.54
C GLU A 11 27.72 -9.38 13.82
N PRO A 12 27.49 -8.08 13.55
CA PRO A 12 28.51 -7.06 13.83
C PRO A 12 28.80 -6.97 15.34
N THR A 13 30.07 -6.93 15.69
CA THR A 13 30.52 -6.75 17.06
C THR A 13 30.23 -5.34 17.57
N ARG A 14 30.23 -5.12 18.91
CA ARG A 14 30.08 -3.79 19.51
C ARG A 14 31.08 -2.77 18.94
N LYS A 15 32.29 -3.20 18.65
CA LYS A 15 33.34 -2.35 18.05
C LYS A 15 33.01 -1.95 16.62
N GLU A 16 32.43 -2.86 15.82
CA GLU A 16 31.99 -2.59 14.45
C GLU A 16 30.79 -1.66 14.42
N TRP A 17 29.83 -1.83 15.34
CA TRP A 17 28.72 -0.88 15.52
C TRP A 17 29.19 0.52 15.95
N THR A 18 30.13 0.61 16.88
CA THR A 18 30.74 1.91 17.25
C THR A 18 31.44 2.55 16.06
N GLY A 19 32.21 1.76 15.30
CA GLY A 19 32.85 2.21 14.06
C GLY A 19 31.86 2.69 13.02
N PHE A 20 30.71 2.02 12.88
CA PHE A 20 29.65 2.43 11.96
C PHE A 20 29.04 3.80 12.34
N TRP A 21 28.63 3.99 13.61
CA TRP A 21 28.06 5.27 14.03
C TRP A 21 29.09 6.41 13.96
N THR A 22 30.37 6.12 14.25
CA THR A 22 31.45 7.07 14.05
C THR A 22 31.61 7.43 12.55
N LEU A 23 31.52 6.45 11.66
CA LEU A 23 31.56 6.70 10.21
C LEU A 23 30.40 7.57 9.76
N VAL A 24 29.17 7.33 10.27
CA VAL A 24 28.00 8.16 9.99
C VAL A 24 28.22 9.60 10.43
N ALA A 25 28.77 9.82 11.62
CA ALA A 25 29.09 11.16 12.13
C ALA A 25 30.17 11.86 11.28
N VAL A 26 31.24 11.13 10.90
CA VAL A 26 32.32 11.63 10.01
C VAL A 26 31.76 12.06 8.66
N GLN A 27 30.88 11.25 8.07
CA GLN A 27 30.28 11.56 6.78
C GLN A 27 29.34 12.74 6.84
N ALA A 28 28.48 12.77 7.86
CA ALA A 28 27.53 13.84 8.08
C ALA A 28 28.25 15.19 8.22
N GLN A 29 29.27 15.23 9.05
CA GLN A 29 30.05 16.46 9.29
C GLN A 29 30.82 16.89 8.03
N ASN A 30 31.45 15.96 7.28
CA ASN A 30 32.13 16.30 6.04
C ASN A 30 31.17 16.91 5.00
N ALA A 31 30.00 16.28 4.81
CA ALA A 31 28.96 16.78 3.91
C ALA A 31 28.41 18.14 4.35
N PHE A 32 28.26 18.34 5.67
CA PHE A 32 27.88 19.64 6.25
C PHE A 32 28.86 20.72 5.88
N ASN A 33 30.14 20.55 6.21
CA ASN A 33 31.17 21.57 5.97
C ASN A 33 31.32 21.89 4.48
N GLU A 34 31.28 20.89 3.62
CA GLU A 34 31.37 21.07 2.17
C GLU A 34 30.28 22.01 1.65
N LYS A 35 29.03 21.79 2.07
CA LYS A 35 27.92 22.63 1.67
C LYS A 35 27.87 23.95 2.43
N ALA A 36 28.16 23.91 3.72
CA ALA A 36 28.19 25.12 4.55
C ALA A 36 29.15 26.16 4.01
N VAL A 37 30.33 25.75 3.58
CA VAL A 37 31.30 26.67 2.96
C VAL A 37 30.80 27.22 1.63
N GLN A 38 30.20 26.37 0.78
CA GLN A 38 29.61 26.82 -0.48
C GLN A 38 28.56 27.91 -0.23
N PHE A 39 27.67 27.66 0.75
CA PHE A 39 26.57 28.58 1.08
C PHE A 39 27.03 29.79 1.90
N LEU A 40 28.22 29.79 2.48
CA LEU A 40 28.82 30.93 3.14
C LEU A 40 29.47 31.89 2.12
N LEU A 41 30.09 31.34 1.07
CA LEU A 41 30.72 32.13 0.01
C LEU A 41 29.71 32.90 -0.84
N ILE A 42 28.49 32.39 -1.05
CA ILE A 42 27.49 33.05 -1.89
C ILE A 42 27.05 34.41 -1.31
N PRO A 43 26.57 34.52 -0.07
CA PRO A 43 26.19 35.81 0.51
C PRO A 43 27.37 36.73 0.70
N LEU A 44 28.55 36.20 0.98
CA LEU A 44 29.78 37.04 1.00
C LEU A 44 30.05 37.67 -0.36
N GLY A 45 29.90 36.91 -1.44
CA GLY A 45 30.05 37.42 -2.82
C GLY A 45 29.00 38.47 -3.18
N VAL A 46 27.74 38.27 -2.77
CA VAL A 46 26.66 39.25 -2.97
C VAL A 46 26.99 40.54 -2.21
N TRP A 47 27.49 40.42 -0.96
CA TRP A 47 27.88 41.60 -0.19
C TRP A 47 29.07 42.34 -0.80
N LEU A 48 30.07 41.61 -1.38
CA LEU A 48 31.26 42.21 -1.99
C LEU A 48 31.00 42.91 -3.34
N TRP A 49 30.20 42.28 -4.18
CA TRP A 49 30.02 42.69 -5.59
C TRP A 49 28.63 43.23 -5.91
N GLY A 50 27.76 43.30 -4.94
CA GLY A 50 26.37 43.64 -5.10
C GLY A 50 25.51 42.48 -5.68
N ALA A 51 24.23 42.58 -5.53
CA ALA A 51 23.31 41.52 -5.97
C ALA A 51 23.32 41.38 -7.51
N ASP A 52 23.37 42.49 -8.25
CA ASP A 52 23.38 42.46 -9.72
C ASP A 52 24.70 41.99 -10.32
N GLY A 53 25.83 42.25 -9.64
CA GLY A 53 27.17 41.97 -10.17
C GLY A 53 27.68 40.57 -9.83
N SER A 54 27.06 39.87 -8.90
CA SER A 54 27.51 38.57 -8.44
C SER A 54 26.92 37.43 -9.27
N THR A 55 27.80 36.64 -9.92
CA THR A 55 27.48 35.36 -10.60
C THR A 55 28.18 34.19 -9.95
N LEU A 56 28.59 34.38 -8.70
CA LEU A 56 29.41 33.41 -7.96
C LEU A 56 28.76 32.05 -7.75
N GLU A 57 27.44 32.02 -7.58
CA GLU A 57 26.67 30.77 -7.39
C GLU A 57 26.84 29.78 -8.56
N TYR A 58 26.90 30.25 -9.78
CA TYR A 58 27.13 29.43 -10.98
C TYR A 58 28.56 28.91 -10.99
N THR A 59 29.54 29.77 -10.64
CA THR A 59 30.95 29.39 -10.55
C THR A 59 31.18 28.36 -9.47
N LEU A 60 30.64 28.56 -8.27
CA LEU A 60 30.75 27.61 -7.17
C LEU A 60 30.00 26.30 -7.49
N GLY A 61 28.87 26.37 -8.16
CA GLY A 61 28.13 25.19 -8.64
C GLY A 61 28.96 24.34 -9.60
N ALA A 62 29.61 25.00 -10.59
CA ALA A 62 30.50 24.32 -11.55
C ALA A 62 31.74 23.73 -10.86
N ILE A 63 32.42 24.50 -10.01
CA ILE A 63 33.61 24.08 -9.24
C ILE A 63 33.28 22.86 -8.34
N PHE A 64 32.09 22.82 -7.77
CA PHE A 64 31.64 21.72 -6.94
C PHE A 64 31.52 20.39 -7.72
N VAL A 65 30.90 20.44 -8.91
CA VAL A 65 30.58 19.26 -9.71
C VAL A 65 31.75 18.75 -10.53
N LEU A 66 32.59 19.64 -11.03
CA LEU A 66 33.67 19.33 -11.96
C LEU A 66 34.64 18.26 -11.44
N PRO A 67 35.13 18.27 -10.18
CA PRO A 67 35.99 17.24 -9.65
C PRO A 67 35.35 15.84 -9.66
N TYR A 68 34.05 15.73 -9.40
CA TYR A 68 33.30 14.46 -9.45
C TYR A 68 33.31 13.85 -10.86
N ILE A 69 33.21 14.69 -11.90
CA ILE A 69 33.27 14.24 -13.29
C ILE A 69 34.69 13.81 -13.66
N LEU A 70 35.69 14.65 -13.34
CA LEU A 70 37.09 14.43 -13.77
C LEU A 70 37.78 13.30 -13.02
N PHE A 71 37.62 13.21 -11.71
CA PHE A 71 38.42 12.33 -10.85
C PHE A 71 37.68 11.06 -10.41
N SER A 72 36.41 10.89 -10.68
CA SER A 72 35.61 9.73 -10.27
C SER A 72 36.27 8.37 -10.60
N PRO A 73 36.89 8.14 -11.79
CA PRO A 73 37.57 6.89 -12.11
C PRO A 73 38.78 6.62 -11.22
N LEU A 74 39.58 7.64 -11.06
CA LEU A 74 40.82 7.58 -10.26
C LEU A 74 40.48 7.31 -8.78
N VAL A 75 39.44 7.94 -8.30
CA VAL A 75 39.03 7.84 -6.90
C VAL A 75 38.42 6.47 -6.59
N GLY A 76 37.68 5.88 -7.54
CA GLY A 76 37.21 4.49 -7.43
C GLY A 76 38.37 3.50 -7.30
N TRP A 77 39.38 3.62 -8.19
CA TRP A 77 40.59 2.82 -8.12
C TRP A 77 41.36 3.01 -6.79
N LEU A 78 41.49 4.25 -6.30
CA LEU A 78 42.08 4.53 -5.00
C LEU A 78 41.37 3.81 -3.85
N ALA A 79 40.04 3.83 -3.84
CA ALA A 79 39.24 3.17 -2.81
C ALA A 79 39.35 1.65 -2.83
N ASP A 80 39.60 1.05 -4.00
CA ASP A 80 39.82 -0.41 -4.15
C ASP A 80 41.25 -0.84 -3.78
N CYS A 81 42.25 -0.01 -4.10
CA CYS A 81 43.67 -0.35 -3.90
C CYS A 81 44.17 -0.05 -2.49
N PHE A 82 43.60 0.92 -1.80
CA PHE A 82 44.06 1.36 -0.49
C PHE A 82 43.06 1.04 0.61
N CYS A 83 43.57 1.00 1.85
CA CYS A 83 42.69 0.84 3.01
C CYS A 83 41.71 2.01 3.12
N LYS A 84 40.42 1.72 2.91
CA LYS A 84 39.33 2.71 2.89
C LYS A 84 39.31 3.55 4.18
N THR A 85 39.54 2.93 5.34
CA THR A 85 39.60 3.64 6.63
C THR A 85 40.75 4.67 6.67
N ARG A 86 41.93 4.35 6.07
CA ARG A 86 43.02 5.32 5.97
C ARG A 86 42.67 6.49 5.04
N ILE A 87 41.96 6.21 3.93
CA ILE A 87 41.48 7.28 3.03
C ILE A 87 40.59 8.22 3.80
N VAL A 88 39.63 7.69 4.59
CA VAL A 88 38.73 8.50 5.41
C VAL A 88 39.49 9.34 6.41
N GLN A 89 40.45 8.77 7.12
CA GLN A 89 41.32 9.47 8.11
C GLN A 89 42.14 10.59 7.46
N ILE A 90 42.79 10.30 6.33
CA ILE A 90 43.63 11.28 5.62
C ILE A 90 42.77 12.42 5.07
N MET A 91 41.61 12.10 4.47
CA MET A 91 40.75 13.12 3.91
C MET A 91 40.06 13.97 5.00
N SER A 92 39.71 13.39 6.15
CA SER A 92 39.24 14.17 7.30
C SER A 92 40.30 15.09 7.88
N PHE A 93 41.56 14.66 7.90
CA PHE A 93 42.67 15.55 8.26
C PHE A 93 42.92 16.66 7.23
N MET A 94 42.88 16.31 5.94
CA MET A 94 43.02 17.26 4.84
C MET A 94 41.93 18.34 4.88
N GLN A 95 40.74 18.00 5.34
CA GLN A 95 39.66 18.95 5.55
C GLN A 95 40.08 20.05 6.56
N ILE A 96 40.74 19.70 7.64
CA ILE A 96 41.24 20.67 8.63
C ILE A 96 42.21 21.63 7.95
N VAL A 97 43.13 21.13 7.15
CA VAL A 97 44.09 21.95 6.42
C VAL A 97 43.40 22.91 5.47
N VAL A 98 42.51 22.40 4.65
CA VAL A 98 41.76 23.23 3.69
C VAL A 98 40.93 24.30 4.38
N MET A 99 40.20 23.93 5.44
CA MET A 99 39.41 24.88 6.22
C MET A 99 40.28 25.96 6.92
N SER A 100 41.46 25.58 7.40
CA SER A 100 42.39 26.55 7.98
C SER A 100 42.93 27.53 6.93
N CYS A 101 43.23 27.05 5.73
CA CYS A 101 43.62 27.92 4.61
C CYS A 101 42.50 28.84 4.17
N MET A 102 41.25 28.35 4.13
CA MET A 102 40.10 29.18 3.82
C MET A 102 39.88 30.25 4.89
N LEU A 103 39.99 29.90 6.15
CA LEU A 103 39.92 30.85 7.27
C LEU A 103 41.00 31.92 7.16
N PHE A 104 42.21 31.53 6.80
CA PHE A 104 43.30 32.48 6.53
C PHE A 104 42.96 33.43 5.37
N CYS A 105 42.37 32.92 4.26
CA CYS A 105 41.90 33.77 3.15
C CYS A 105 40.85 34.75 3.60
N PHE A 106 39.93 34.37 4.49
CA PHE A 106 38.92 35.30 5.04
C PHE A 106 39.56 36.39 5.92
N TYR A 107 40.60 36.08 6.71
CA TYR A 107 41.34 37.12 7.42
C TYR A 107 42.13 38.04 6.51
N GLN A 108 42.68 37.52 5.40
CA GLN A 108 43.35 38.34 4.36
C GLN A 108 42.39 39.03 3.42
N ARG A 109 41.05 38.72 3.52
CA ARG A 109 40.00 39.27 2.65
C ARG A 109 40.22 38.99 1.14
N ASP A 110 40.79 37.86 0.86
CA ASP A 110 41.02 37.43 -0.52
C ASP A 110 39.99 36.39 -0.95
N MET A 111 38.97 36.86 -1.68
CA MET A 111 37.86 36.04 -2.19
C MET A 111 38.35 35.08 -3.29
N HIS A 112 39.32 35.46 -4.12
CA HIS A 112 39.82 34.63 -5.19
C HIS A 112 40.58 33.41 -4.63
N ALA A 113 41.44 33.65 -3.63
CA ALA A 113 42.10 32.58 -2.93
C ALA A 113 41.11 31.63 -2.19
N ALA A 114 40.03 32.18 -1.59
CA ALA A 114 38.99 31.39 -0.97
C ALA A 114 38.25 30.48 -1.99
N ILE A 115 37.97 30.94 -3.18
CA ILE A 115 37.37 30.15 -4.28
C ILE A 115 38.31 29.01 -4.72
N ILE A 116 39.62 29.29 -4.82
CA ILE A 116 40.60 28.25 -5.16
C ILE A 116 40.63 27.16 -4.07
N TRP A 117 40.67 27.55 -2.79
CA TRP A 117 40.62 26.59 -1.70
C TRP A 117 39.27 25.82 -1.64
N PHE A 118 38.19 26.43 -2.07
CA PHE A 118 36.90 25.71 -2.24
C PHE A 118 36.99 24.64 -3.35
N ALA A 119 37.73 24.91 -4.46
CA ALA A 119 37.96 23.90 -5.49
C ALA A 119 38.82 22.72 -4.94
N VAL A 120 39.79 23.01 -4.10
CA VAL A 120 40.59 21.95 -3.40
C VAL A 120 39.66 21.16 -2.45
N PHE A 121 38.76 21.84 -1.75
CA PHE A 121 37.80 21.19 -0.86
C PHE A 121 36.85 20.25 -1.63
N ALA A 122 36.28 20.69 -2.75
CA ALA A 122 35.44 19.86 -3.61
C ALA A 122 36.17 18.61 -4.14
N THR A 123 37.44 18.79 -4.46
CA THR A 123 38.32 17.64 -4.88
C THR A 123 38.55 16.65 -3.74
N GLN A 124 38.78 17.15 -2.51
CA GLN A 124 38.95 16.32 -1.31
C GLN A 124 37.67 15.51 -1.02
N ALA A 125 36.50 16.15 -1.13
CA ALA A 125 35.21 15.52 -0.94
C ALA A 125 34.95 14.42 -1.97
N THR A 126 35.32 14.65 -3.23
CA THR A 126 35.26 13.65 -4.30
C THR A 126 36.07 12.38 -3.96
N ILE A 127 37.30 12.53 -3.44
CA ILE A 127 38.16 11.41 -3.06
C ILE A 127 37.60 10.61 -1.90
N LEU A 128 36.92 11.28 -0.97
CA LEU A 128 36.29 10.64 0.18
C LEU A 128 35.06 9.78 -0.20
N SER A 129 34.33 10.16 -1.24
CA SER A 129 32.99 9.63 -1.57
C SER A 129 32.92 8.09 -1.73
N PRO A 130 33.69 7.38 -2.55
CA PRO A 130 33.62 5.92 -2.67
C PRO A 130 34.17 5.16 -1.46
N ALA A 131 35.19 5.71 -0.78
CA ALA A 131 35.75 5.05 0.40
C ALA A 131 34.72 4.89 1.51
N LYS A 132 33.97 5.93 1.80
CA LYS A 132 32.92 5.91 2.84
C LYS A 132 31.77 4.93 2.53
N LYS A 133 31.32 4.80 1.28
CA LYS A 133 30.27 3.84 0.90
C LYS A 133 30.78 2.38 1.02
N GLY A 134 32.05 2.14 0.67
CA GLY A 134 32.64 0.81 0.74
C GLY A 134 32.86 0.27 2.16
N ILE A 135 33.12 1.13 3.15
CA ILE A 135 33.39 0.72 4.55
C ILE A 135 32.11 0.16 5.21
N VAL A 136 30.93 0.63 4.84
CA VAL A 136 29.65 0.18 5.44
C VAL A 136 29.49 -1.33 5.31
N LYS A 137 29.84 -1.92 4.15
CA LYS A 137 29.81 -3.36 3.96
C LYS A 137 30.84 -4.09 4.82
N ASP A 138 32.03 -3.51 4.93
CA ASP A 138 33.12 -4.11 5.72
C ASP A 138 32.80 -4.11 7.23
N LEU A 139 32.03 -3.11 7.73
CA LEU A 139 31.61 -2.98 9.12
C LEU A 139 30.40 -3.85 9.46
N LEU A 140 29.34 -3.80 8.65
CA LEU A 140 28.03 -4.38 9.00
C LEU A 140 27.76 -5.75 8.34
N GLY A 141 28.61 -6.16 7.39
CA GLY A 141 28.39 -7.37 6.61
C GLY A 141 27.18 -7.28 5.67
N SER A 142 26.94 -8.35 4.91
CA SER A 142 25.90 -8.39 3.88
C SER A 142 24.48 -8.34 4.46
N ARG A 143 24.27 -8.80 5.69
CA ARG A 143 22.96 -8.83 6.36
C ARG A 143 22.41 -7.43 6.68
N TYR A 144 23.28 -6.53 7.15
CA TYR A 144 22.90 -5.19 7.61
C TYR A 144 23.29 -4.08 6.63
N ILE A 145 23.79 -4.41 5.44
CA ILE A 145 24.26 -3.41 4.46
C ILE A 145 23.13 -2.47 4.01
N GLY A 146 21.91 -2.99 3.82
CA GLY A 146 20.75 -2.19 3.46
C GLY A 146 20.39 -1.15 4.53
N PHE A 147 20.34 -1.56 5.79
CA PHE A 147 20.15 -0.66 6.91
C PHE A 147 21.25 0.39 6.99
N GLY A 148 22.53 -0.04 6.94
CA GLY A 148 23.67 0.86 7.04
C GLY A 148 23.72 1.89 5.93
N SER A 149 23.53 1.49 4.68
CA SER A 149 23.49 2.40 3.53
C SER A 149 22.35 3.43 3.62
N THR A 150 21.17 2.99 4.05
CA THR A 150 20.02 3.88 4.22
C THR A 150 20.30 4.94 5.29
N ILE A 151 20.81 4.55 6.46
CA ILE A 151 21.14 5.50 7.54
C ILE A 151 22.19 6.53 7.07
N VAL A 152 23.22 6.06 6.38
CA VAL A 152 24.26 6.95 5.81
C VAL A 152 23.67 7.96 4.83
N GLU A 153 22.84 7.51 3.88
CA GLU A 153 22.22 8.39 2.88
C GLU A 153 21.22 9.36 3.52
N MET A 154 20.40 8.91 4.44
CA MET A 154 19.45 9.80 5.15
C MET A 154 20.19 10.84 5.99
N SER A 155 21.26 10.46 6.69
CA SER A 155 22.05 11.41 7.48
C SER A 155 22.69 12.49 6.59
N MET A 156 23.18 12.10 5.42
CA MET A 156 23.76 13.04 4.44
C MET A 156 22.73 14.03 3.91
N VAL A 157 21.54 13.57 3.52
CA VAL A 157 20.46 14.43 3.04
C VAL A 157 20.03 15.41 4.13
N PHE A 158 19.82 14.92 5.34
CA PHE A 158 19.40 15.77 6.48
C PHE A 158 20.43 16.86 6.77
N VAL A 159 21.70 16.52 6.81
CA VAL A 159 22.79 17.45 7.12
C VAL A 159 23.00 18.45 6.00
N LEU A 160 22.91 18.03 4.75
CA LEU A 160 22.98 18.92 3.58
C LEU A 160 21.87 20.00 3.63
N LEU A 161 20.64 19.59 3.94
CA LEU A 161 19.51 20.49 4.07
C LEU A 161 19.67 21.43 5.27
N ALA A 162 20.20 20.92 6.40
CA ALA A 162 20.50 21.73 7.59
C ALA A 162 21.60 22.77 7.31
N ALA A 163 22.66 22.41 6.57
CA ALA A 163 23.71 23.33 6.15
C ALA A 163 23.15 24.43 5.26
N GLN A 164 22.32 24.05 4.28
CA GLN A 164 21.76 24.96 3.29
C GLN A 164 20.90 26.05 3.94
N ILE A 165 20.04 25.68 4.86
CA ILE A 165 19.17 26.62 5.58
C ILE A 165 19.93 27.37 6.67
N GLY A 166 20.65 26.61 7.52
CA GLY A 166 21.28 27.14 8.71
C GLY A 166 22.34 28.20 8.45
N VAL A 167 23.12 28.00 7.37
CA VAL A 167 24.22 28.92 7.03
C VAL A 167 23.68 30.28 6.56
N PHE A 168 22.63 30.32 5.77
CA PHE A 168 22.03 31.56 5.33
C PHE A 168 21.43 32.34 6.50
N PHE A 169 20.68 31.69 7.40
CA PHE A 169 20.17 32.34 8.62
C PHE A 169 21.27 32.81 9.53
N TRP A 170 22.35 32.01 9.71
CA TRP A 170 23.46 32.37 10.57
C TRP A 170 24.24 33.55 10.01
N PHE A 171 24.51 33.57 8.69
CA PHE A 171 25.15 34.70 8.05
C PHE A 171 24.32 35.98 8.21
N SER A 172 23.03 35.95 7.96
CA SER A 172 22.11 37.09 8.13
C SER A 172 22.13 37.62 9.56
N TYR A 173 22.03 36.73 10.54
CA TYR A 173 22.08 37.10 11.96
C TYR A 173 23.40 37.79 12.32
N LEU A 174 24.53 37.30 11.85
CA LEU A 174 25.84 37.88 12.10
C LEU A 174 26.01 39.22 11.38
N MET A 175 25.51 39.33 10.18
CA MET A 175 25.52 40.59 9.38
C MET A 175 24.74 41.69 10.08
N GLU A 176 23.55 41.39 10.65
CA GLU A 176 22.75 42.36 11.42
C GLU A 176 23.56 42.91 12.60
N GLY A 177 24.28 42.03 13.32
CA GLY A 177 25.13 42.41 14.45
C GLY A 177 26.36 43.24 14.03
N TYR A 178 27.01 42.86 12.94
CA TYR A 178 28.21 43.57 12.48
C TYR A 178 27.88 44.87 11.68
N SER A 179 26.72 44.99 11.06
CA SER A 179 26.30 46.19 10.35
C SER A 179 26.12 47.43 11.24
N GLN A 180 25.98 47.21 12.53
CA GLN A 180 25.85 48.29 13.53
C GLN A 180 27.20 48.82 14.03
N GLN A 181 28.34 48.26 13.60
CA GLN A 181 29.66 48.65 14.03
C GLN A 181 30.25 49.77 13.17
N PRO A 182 31.17 50.59 13.71
CA PRO A 182 31.92 51.53 12.91
C PRO A 182 32.68 50.81 11.80
N ASP A 183 32.74 51.36 10.59
CA ASP A 183 33.38 50.80 9.41
C ASP A 183 32.75 49.46 8.88
N ALA A 184 31.47 49.22 9.20
CA ALA A 184 30.71 48.02 8.80
C ALA A 184 30.80 47.76 7.29
N GLU A 185 30.78 48.78 6.44
CA GLU A 185 30.86 48.68 4.98
C GLU A 185 32.12 47.90 4.51
N GLN A 186 33.21 47.99 5.25
CA GLN A 186 34.46 47.33 4.88
C GLN A 186 34.66 45.95 5.46
N TRP A 187 33.96 45.61 6.61
CA TRP A 187 34.32 44.47 7.42
C TRP A 187 33.20 43.48 7.71
N ALA A 188 31.96 43.94 7.68
CA ALA A 188 30.83 43.15 8.20
C ALA A 188 30.72 41.78 7.54
N GLY A 189 30.77 41.72 6.22
CA GLY A 189 30.68 40.45 5.49
C GLY A 189 31.82 39.47 5.78
N TRP A 190 33.06 39.99 5.88
CA TRP A 190 34.22 39.18 6.24
C TRP A 190 34.16 38.68 7.67
N ASN A 191 33.70 39.52 8.61
CA ASN A 191 33.52 39.07 9.99
C ASN A 191 32.41 38.05 10.14
N ALA A 192 31.35 38.16 9.32
CA ALA A 192 30.23 37.23 9.35
C ALA A 192 30.61 35.82 8.87
N VAL A 193 31.66 35.63 8.07
CA VAL A 193 32.14 34.30 7.63
C VAL A 193 33.19 33.70 8.57
N ILE A 194 33.92 34.51 9.34
CA ILE A 194 35.04 34.06 10.21
C ILE A 194 34.53 33.15 11.33
N LEU A 195 33.52 33.60 12.10
CA LEU A 195 32.99 32.82 13.22
C LEU A 195 32.38 31.46 12.79
N PRO A 196 31.50 31.38 11.78
CA PRO A 196 31.04 30.08 11.28
C PRO A 196 32.18 29.18 10.85
N THR A 197 33.20 29.73 10.16
CA THR A 197 34.34 28.93 9.69
C THR A 197 35.14 28.35 10.86
N TRP A 198 35.35 29.10 11.94
CA TRP A 198 35.96 28.58 13.18
C TRP A 198 35.16 27.41 13.77
N VAL A 199 33.86 27.53 13.81
CA VAL A 199 33.01 26.43 14.33
C VAL A 199 33.11 25.20 13.44
N PHE A 200 33.06 25.39 12.10
CA PHE A 200 33.20 24.28 11.15
C PHE A 200 34.59 23.61 11.24
N LEU A 201 35.64 24.40 11.40
CA LEU A 201 37.00 23.90 11.61
C LEU A 201 37.12 23.12 12.92
N SER A 202 36.56 23.61 14.00
CA SER A 202 36.56 22.94 15.30
C SER A 202 35.84 21.60 15.25
N LEU A 203 34.67 21.56 14.61
CA LEU A 203 33.93 20.33 14.34
C LEU A 203 34.74 19.34 13.48
N ALA A 204 35.43 19.83 12.44
CA ALA A 204 36.27 19.00 11.60
C ALA A 204 37.43 18.38 12.42
N GLY A 205 38.01 19.13 13.38
CA GLY A 205 39.03 18.62 14.31
C GLY A 205 38.49 17.47 15.17
N VAL A 206 37.35 17.67 15.82
CA VAL A 206 36.70 16.64 16.66
C VAL A 206 36.40 15.37 15.86
N VAL A 207 35.82 15.53 14.67
CA VAL A 207 35.40 14.38 13.85
C VAL A 207 36.62 13.70 13.20
N SER A 208 37.67 14.44 12.84
CA SER A 208 38.92 13.86 12.39
C SER A 208 39.53 12.98 13.47
N ALA A 209 39.59 13.45 14.73
CA ALA A 209 40.00 12.64 15.87
C ALA A 209 39.12 11.40 16.06
N ALA A 210 37.78 11.56 15.97
CA ALA A 210 36.86 10.43 16.08
C ALA A 210 37.04 9.40 14.95
N SER A 211 37.51 9.80 13.75
CA SER A 211 37.71 8.88 12.61
C SER A 211 38.69 7.72 12.95
N PHE A 212 39.56 7.89 13.96
CA PHE A 212 40.48 6.83 14.41
C PHE A 212 39.74 5.70 15.18
N LEU A 213 38.50 5.89 15.59
CA LEU A 213 37.67 4.85 16.19
C LEU A 213 37.12 3.87 15.15
N VAL A 214 37.16 4.22 13.86
CA VAL A 214 36.70 3.34 12.76
C VAL A 214 37.73 2.22 12.59
N PRO A 215 37.31 0.93 12.67
CA PRO A 215 38.23 -0.21 12.51
C PRO A 215 38.91 -0.20 11.15
N ARG A 216 40.18 -0.65 11.12
CA ARG A 216 40.94 -0.76 9.89
C ARG A 216 40.73 -2.13 9.26
N TYR A 217 40.36 -2.15 7.98
CA TYR A 217 40.25 -3.35 7.17
C TYR A 217 41.40 -3.39 6.16
N GLN A 218 41.92 -4.59 5.91
CA GLN A 218 43.05 -4.76 4.98
C GLN A 218 42.64 -4.40 3.56
N ALA A 219 43.48 -3.66 2.87
CA ALA A 219 43.31 -3.42 1.44
C ALA A 219 43.48 -4.72 0.67
N ARG A 220 42.62 -4.95 -0.32
CA ARG A 220 42.78 -6.06 -1.27
C ARG A 220 43.14 -5.45 -2.64
N PRO A 221 44.39 -5.20 -2.94
CA PRO A 221 44.80 -4.60 -4.19
C PRO A 221 44.52 -5.58 -5.34
N THR A 222 43.40 -5.34 -6.04
CA THR A 222 42.98 -6.20 -7.15
C THR A 222 43.43 -5.70 -8.51
N ARG A 223 43.84 -4.44 -8.62
CA ARG A 223 44.15 -3.80 -9.90
C ARG A 223 45.42 -2.93 -9.88
N LYS A 224 46.26 -3.10 -10.90
CA LYS A 224 47.37 -2.18 -11.18
C LYS A 224 46.83 -0.91 -11.85
N PHE A 225 47.47 0.23 -11.58
CA PHE A 225 47.11 1.48 -12.25
C PHE A 225 47.32 1.33 -13.77
N SER A 226 46.32 1.75 -14.54
CA SER A 226 46.39 1.84 -15.99
C SER A 226 45.66 3.10 -16.44
N TRP A 227 46.19 3.79 -17.43
CA TRP A 227 45.51 4.93 -18.05
C TRP A 227 44.16 4.59 -18.65
N SER A 228 43.84 3.32 -18.89
CA SER A 228 42.52 2.86 -19.31
C SER A 228 41.42 3.15 -18.29
N LEU A 229 41.78 3.35 -17.01
CA LEU A 229 40.85 3.70 -15.94
C LEU A 229 40.01 4.92 -16.29
N PHE A 230 40.60 5.92 -16.94
CA PHE A 230 39.84 7.14 -17.33
C PHE A 230 38.76 6.88 -18.41
N TYR A 231 38.86 5.78 -19.16
CA TYR A 231 37.92 5.39 -20.19
C TYR A 231 36.92 4.30 -19.73
N GLU A 232 37.17 3.66 -18.60
CA GLU A 232 36.31 2.59 -18.09
C GLU A 232 34.90 3.03 -17.77
N HIS A 233 34.72 4.29 -17.39
CA HIS A 233 33.39 4.88 -17.17
C HIS A 233 32.49 4.82 -18.40
N PHE A 234 33.02 5.04 -19.58
CA PHE A 234 32.26 4.92 -20.81
C PHE A 234 31.75 3.48 -21.01
N GLY A 235 32.54 2.47 -20.56
CA GLY A 235 32.13 1.07 -20.54
C GLY A 235 30.97 0.81 -19.55
N GLN A 236 31.06 1.40 -18.37
CA GLN A 236 30.02 1.29 -17.33
C GLN A 236 28.72 1.99 -17.74
N VAL A 237 28.84 3.19 -18.32
CA VAL A 237 27.69 3.91 -18.91
C VAL A 237 27.09 3.09 -20.05
N LYS A 238 27.89 2.49 -20.93
CA LYS A 238 27.41 1.62 -22.01
C LYS A 238 26.64 0.42 -21.47
N TYR A 239 27.06 -0.16 -20.36
CA TYR A 239 26.35 -1.27 -19.72
C TYR A 239 24.99 -0.83 -19.17
N LEU A 240 24.92 0.28 -18.44
CA LEU A 240 23.68 0.87 -17.96
C LEU A 240 22.73 1.22 -19.12
N TRP A 241 23.29 1.72 -20.24
CA TRP A 241 22.50 2.10 -21.42
C TRP A 241 21.94 0.91 -22.19
N LYS A 242 22.52 -0.29 -22.04
CA LYS A 242 22.09 -1.53 -22.70
C LYS A 242 20.78 -2.04 -22.12
N ASP A 243 20.56 -1.92 -20.82
CA ASP A 243 19.31 -2.28 -20.19
C ASP A 243 18.32 -1.12 -20.31
N ARG A 244 17.16 -1.38 -20.91
CA ARG A 244 16.13 -0.37 -21.16
C ARG A 244 15.54 0.17 -19.86
N LEU A 245 15.29 -0.68 -18.86
CA LEU A 245 14.66 -0.29 -17.61
C LEU A 245 15.60 0.51 -16.74
N LEU A 246 16.86 0.07 -16.62
CA LEU A 246 17.89 0.80 -15.89
C LEU A 246 18.15 2.17 -16.51
N ARG A 247 18.30 2.24 -17.85
CA ARG A 247 18.48 3.51 -18.57
C ARG A 247 17.35 4.50 -18.33
N LEU A 248 16.08 4.05 -18.42
CA LEU A 248 14.92 4.94 -18.23
C LEU A 248 14.80 5.42 -16.79
N SER A 249 15.08 4.54 -15.82
CA SER A 249 15.09 4.91 -14.41
C SER A 249 16.18 5.92 -14.10
N GLU A 250 17.39 5.72 -14.64
CA GLU A 250 18.50 6.64 -14.48
C GLU A 250 18.22 8.01 -15.11
N MET A 251 17.66 8.07 -16.30
CA MET A 251 17.21 9.33 -16.90
C MET A 251 16.21 10.08 -16.01
N GLY A 252 15.35 9.36 -15.30
CA GLY A 252 14.44 9.93 -14.31
C GLY A 252 15.17 10.54 -13.10
N VAL A 253 16.19 9.86 -12.58
CA VAL A 253 17.03 10.36 -11.48
C VAL A 253 17.83 11.58 -11.93
N CYS A 254 18.44 11.53 -13.11
CA CYS A 254 19.14 12.66 -13.74
C CYS A 254 18.26 13.92 -13.87
N TYR A 255 17.02 13.75 -14.32
CA TYR A 255 16.07 14.85 -14.37
C TYR A 255 15.83 15.47 -12.99
N PHE A 256 15.66 14.64 -11.95
CA PHE A 256 15.47 15.14 -10.59
C PHE A 256 16.66 16.00 -10.13
N TRP A 257 17.90 15.53 -10.35
CA TRP A 257 19.08 16.30 -9.97
C TRP A 257 19.26 17.58 -10.77
N CYS A 258 18.92 17.54 -12.06
CA CYS A 258 18.86 18.75 -12.90
C CYS A 258 17.84 19.75 -12.34
N LEU A 259 16.63 19.29 -12.02
CA LEU A 259 15.58 20.12 -11.42
C LEU A 259 16.02 20.72 -10.08
N ALA A 260 16.56 19.89 -9.18
CA ALA A 260 17.00 20.32 -7.85
C ALA A 260 18.12 21.37 -7.92
N GLY A 261 19.11 21.16 -8.80
CA GLY A 261 20.18 22.13 -9.05
C GLY A 261 19.66 23.45 -9.64
N SER A 262 18.72 23.36 -10.57
CA SER A 262 18.08 24.55 -11.17
C SER A 262 17.26 25.34 -10.16
N LEU A 263 16.44 24.68 -9.36
CA LEU A 263 15.63 25.32 -8.30
C LEU A 263 16.50 26.05 -7.29
N PHE A 264 17.64 25.46 -6.92
CA PHE A 264 18.60 26.09 -6.03
C PHE A 264 19.09 27.44 -6.61
N LEU A 265 19.48 27.47 -7.89
CA LEU A 265 19.95 28.69 -8.55
C LEU A 265 18.86 29.74 -8.76
N ILE A 266 17.64 29.29 -9.08
CA ILE A 266 16.49 30.19 -9.22
C ILE A 266 16.15 30.87 -7.88
N ILE A 267 16.22 30.13 -6.76
CA ILE A 267 15.98 30.70 -5.41
C ILE A 267 16.98 31.80 -5.09
N ILE A 268 18.25 31.61 -5.44
CA ILE A 268 19.29 32.66 -5.27
C ILE A 268 18.98 33.87 -6.13
N GLN A 269 18.59 33.65 -7.38
CA GLN A 269 18.20 34.77 -8.28
C GLN A 269 16.99 35.52 -7.72
N ILE A 270 15.94 34.82 -7.26
CA ILE A 270 14.77 35.45 -6.65
C ILE A 270 15.17 36.33 -5.48
N ALA A 271 16.01 35.83 -4.58
CA ALA A 271 16.44 36.60 -3.42
C ALA A 271 17.26 37.84 -3.81
N LYS A 272 18.08 37.76 -4.88
CA LYS A 272 18.80 38.91 -5.44
C LYS A 272 17.86 39.97 -6.02
N GLU A 273 16.90 39.54 -6.85
CA GLU A 273 15.90 40.42 -7.47
C GLU A 273 15.06 41.15 -6.40
N LEU A 274 14.72 40.44 -5.30
CA LEU A 274 14.01 41.03 -4.17
C LEU A 274 14.84 42.11 -3.46
N GLN A 275 16.14 41.85 -3.24
CA GLN A 275 17.05 42.81 -2.63
C GLN A 275 17.27 44.05 -3.54
N VAL A 276 17.35 43.88 -4.86
CA VAL A 276 17.48 44.97 -5.82
C VAL A 276 16.20 45.82 -5.83
N ALA A 277 15.03 45.18 -5.79
CA ALA A 277 13.75 45.88 -5.78
C ALA A 277 13.49 46.63 -4.47
N ASP A 278 13.93 46.09 -3.34
CA ASP A 278 13.83 46.68 -2.01
C ASP A 278 15.13 46.45 -1.24
N PRO A 279 16.00 47.44 -1.13
CA PRO A 279 17.28 47.36 -0.41
C PRO A 279 17.17 47.07 1.08
N THR A 280 15.95 47.12 1.67
CA THR A 280 15.74 46.75 3.06
C THR A 280 15.62 45.25 3.24
N VAL A 281 15.44 44.49 2.17
CA VAL A 281 15.33 43.03 2.17
C VAL A 281 16.71 42.41 2.26
N ASP A 282 16.91 41.60 3.31
CA ASP A 282 18.14 40.83 3.47
C ASP A 282 18.14 39.61 2.51
N PHE A 283 19.09 39.62 1.58
CA PHE A 283 19.34 38.53 0.64
C PHE A 283 19.46 37.14 1.34
N SER A 284 20.28 37.10 2.39
CA SER A 284 20.57 35.83 3.07
C SER A 284 19.35 35.26 3.79
N LEU A 285 18.59 36.15 4.45
CA LEU A 285 17.34 35.76 5.11
C LEU A 285 16.33 35.23 4.08
N GLN A 286 16.16 35.89 2.95
CA GLN A 286 15.23 35.46 1.90
C GLN A 286 15.64 34.13 1.28
N CYS A 287 16.93 33.94 0.98
CA CYS A 287 17.46 32.66 0.54
C CYS A 287 17.14 31.56 1.58
N GLY A 288 17.39 31.81 2.85
CA GLY A 288 17.11 30.86 3.93
C GLY A 288 15.64 30.49 4.02
N ILE A 289 14.73 31.45 3.93
CA ILE A 289 13.28 31.21 3.96
C ILE A 289 12.83 30.38 2.75
N LEU A 290 13.21 30.73 1.53
CA LEU A 290 12.81 30.01 0.32
C LEU A 290 13.38 28.60 0.30
N MET A 291 14.65 28.43 0.74
CA MET A 291 15.25 27.10 0.91
C MET A 291 14.54 26.29 1.99
N ALA A 292 14.08 26.89 3.07
CA ALA A 292 13.32 26.19 4.11
C ALA A 292 11.98 25.66 3.59
N TRP A 293 11.27 26.41 2.75
CA TRP A 293 10.04 25.95 2.11
C TRP A 293 10.30 24.76 1.17
N LEU A 294 11.26 24.87 0.26
CA LEU A 294 11.63 23.79 -0.66
C LEU A 294 12.05 22.52 0.11
N THR A 295 12.93 22.70 1.08
CA THR A 295 13.48 21.61 1.90
C THR A 295 12.42 20.96 2.78
N GLY A 296 11.56 21.76 3.43
CA GLY A 296 10.40 21.26 4.19
C GLY A 296 9.49 20.39 3.34
N GLY A 297 9.31 20.79 2.08
CA GLY A 297 8.64 19.97 1.07
C GLY A 297 9.34 18.63 0.83
N VAL A 298 10.64 18.66 0.53
CA VAL A 298 11.43 17.45 0.26
C VAL A 298 11.36 16.47 1.44
N VAL A 299 11.51 16.95 2.68
CA VAL A 299 11.44 16.12 3.89
C VAL A 299 10.04 15.49 4.04
N THR A 300 8.99 16.29 3.94
CA THR A 300 7.60 15.78 4.08
C THR A 300 7.24 14.79 2.98
N GLY A 301 7.59 15.09 1.73
CA GLY A 301 7.40 14.19 0.59
C GLY A 301 8.18 12.88 0.73
N GLY A 302 9.42 12.94 1.20
CA GLY A 302 10.24 11.78 1.48
C GLY A 302 9.66 10.87 2.57
N LEU A 303 9.15 11.45 3.67
CA LEU A 303 8.48 10.70 4.73
C LEU A 303 7.19 10.02 4.23
N ILE A 304 6.39 10.72 3.43
CA ILE A 304 5.18 10.16 2.82
C ILE A 304 5.57 9.01 1.87
N ALA A 305 6.56 9.21 1.00
CA ALA A 305 7.05 8.16 0.09
C ALA A 305 7.55 6.93 0.86
N ALA A 306 8.32 7.12 1.93
CA ALA A 306 8.82 6.04 2.78
C ALA A 306 7.69 5.23 3.41
N GLN A 307 6.62 5.88 3.87
CA GLN A 307 5.44 5.19 4.42
C GLN A 307 4.67 4.42 3.34
N LEU A 308 4.50 5.00 2.15
CA LEU A 308 3.77 4.38 1.04
C LEU A 308 4.55 3.21 0.42
N CYS A 309 5.88 3.28 0.42
CA CYS A 309 6.78 2.22 -0.06
C CYS A 309 7.13 1.18 1.03
N LYS A 310 6.55 1.28 2.23
CA LYS A 310 6.82 0.33 3.32
C LYS A 310 6.42 -1.09 2.93
N GLY A 311 7.41 -1.98 2.84
CA GLY A 311 7.23 -3.39 2.49
C GLY A 311 7.22 -3.70 0.99
N LYS A 312 7.07 -2.73 0.11
CA LYS A 312 7.20 -2.89 -1.35
C LYS A 312 7.52 -1.57 -2.03
N ASN A 313 8.21 -1.63 -3.16
CA ASN A 313 8.46 -0.44 -3.98
C ASN A 313 7.20 -0.06 -4.77
N GLU A 314 6.57 1.09 -4.47
CA GLU A 314 5.35 1.56 -5.13
C GLU A 314 5.70 2.46 -6.32
N LEU A 315 5.90 1.85 -7.48
CA LEU A 315 6.28 2.55 -8.72
C LEU A 315 5.22 3.54 -9.22
N GLY A 316 3.96 3.40 -8.82
CA GLY A 316 2.90 4.34 -9.13
C GLY A 316 3.13 5.75 -8.59
N LEU A 317 4.01 5.91 -7.59
CA LEU A 317 4.40 7.22 -7.07
C LEU A 317 5.23 8.04 -8.07
N ILE A 318 5.91 7.41 -9.04
CA ILE A 318 6.71 8.12 -10.06
C ILE A 318 5.82 9.04 -10.90
N PRO A 319 4.78 8.56 -11.61
CA PRO A 319 3.87 9.45 -12.34
C PRO A 319 3.11 10.41 -11.42
N PHE A 320 2.75 9.98 -10.20
CA PHE A 320 2.08 10.83 -9.23
C PHE A 320 2.95 12.02 -8.80
N GLY A 321 4.22 11.77 -8.47
CA GLY A 321 5.20 12.82 -8.20
C GLY A 321 5.43 13.73 -9.40
N ALA A 322 5.53 13.17 -10.62
CA ALA A 322 5.67 13.94 -11.85
C ALA A 322 4.46 14.87 -12.12
N ILE A 323 3.23 14.40 -11.87
CA ILE A 323 2.02 15.25 -11.96
C ILE A 323 2.12 16.41 -10.98
N GLY A 324 2.43 16.11 -9.71
CA GLY A 324 2.52 17.14 -8.67
C GLY A 324 3.60 18.19 -8.96
N MET A 325 4.81 17.77 -9.40
CA MET A 325 5.88 18.68 -9.82
C MET A 325 5.42 19.54 -11.00
N THR A 326 4.84 18.93 -12.03
CA THR A 326 4.38 19.66 -13.23
C THR A 326 3.35 20.71 -12.89
N VAL A 327 2.35 20.37 -12.07
CA VAL A 327 1.33 21.32 -11.63
C VAL A 327 1.93 22.44 -10.78
N SER A 328 2.81 22.12 -9.84
CA SER A 328 3.45 23.12 -8.97
C SER A 328 4.34 24.07 -9.77
N LEU A 329 5.16 23.54 -10.71
CA LEU A 329 5.99 24.35 -11.57
C LEU A 329 5.15 25.23 -12.51
N CYS A 330 4.06 24.72 -13.07
CA CYS A 330 3.11 25.50 -13.87
C CYS A 330 2.57 26.71 -13.09
N LEU A 331 2.18 26.50 -11.85
CA LEU A 331 1.65 27.57 -11.00
C LEU A 331 2.73 28.59 -10.62
N LEU A 332 3.98 28.14 -10.39
CA LEU A 332 5.12 29.04 -10.16
C LEU A 332 5.46 29.92 -11.37
N THR A 333 5.07 29.54 -12.59
CA THR A 333 5.23 30.41 -13.77
C THR A 333 4.27 31.60 -13.80
N ILE A 334 3.13 31.49 -13.13
CA ILE A 334 2.01 32.44 -13.20
C ILE A 334 1.92 33.28 -11.94
N LEU A 335 2.30 32.72 -10.79
CA LEU A 335 2.18 33.40 -9.52
C LEU A 335 3.27 34.45 -9.33
N ASP A 336 2.90 35.51 -8.61
CA ASP A 336 3.89 36.45 -8.11
C ASP A 336 4.78 35.77 -7.06
N ILE A 337 6.10 35.91 -7.23
CA ILE A 337 7.13 35.25 -6.44
C ILE A 337 7.07 35.68 -4.96
N ASN A 338 6.58 36.90 -4.68
CA ASN A 338 6.50 37.48 -3.33
C ASN A 338 5.28 36.98 -2.53
N THR A 339 4.53 36.00 -3.05
CA THR A 339 3.32 35.54 -2.39
C THR A 339 3.58 34.28 -1.53
N TYR A 340 2.85 34.11 -0.43
CA TYR A 340 2.84 32.85 0.33
C TYR A 340 2.42 31.65 -0.53
N ALA A 341 1.60 31.90 -1.58
CA ALA A 341 1.20 30.86 -2.52
C ALA A 341 2.39 30.31 -3.29
N SER A 342 3.31 31.15 -3.78
CA SER A 342 4.52 30.71 -4.48
C SER A 342 5.41 29.87 -3.56
N ASN A 343 5.55 30.25 -2.29
CA ASN A 343 6.30 29.48 -1.30
C ASN A 343 5.69 28.08 -1.06
N ILE A 344 4.36 27.99 -0.99
CA ILE A 344 3.66 26.71 -0.86
C ILE A 344 3.91 25.82 -2.10
N PHE A 345 3.82 26.37 -3.32
CA PHE A 345 4.07 25.58 -4.53
C PHE A 345 5.55 25.21 -4.68
N LEU A 346 6.46 26.02 -4.17
CA LEU A 346 7.87 25.66 -4.07
C LEU A 346 8.07 24.46 -3.13
N ALA A 347 7.42 24.45 -1.96
CA ALA A 347 7.42 23.30 -1.05
C ALA A 347 6.76 22.06 -1.67
N LEU A 348 5.65 22.24 -2.38
CA LEU A 348 4.99 21.13 -3.10
C LEU A 348 5.87 20.56 -4.21
N THR A 349 6.62 21.41 -4.94
CA THR A 349 7.59 20.94 -5.94
C THR A 349 8.65 20.05 -5.28
N GLY A 350 9.17 20.42 -4.11
CA GLY A 350 10.10 19.61 -3.33
C GLY A 350 9.47 18.29 -2.84
N ALA A 351 8.24 18.35 -2.33
CA ALA A 351 7.53 17.19 -1.83
C ALA A 351 7.26 16.14 -2.93
N PHE A 352 6.71 16.57 -4.05
CA PHE A 352 6.45 15.69 -5.19
C PHE A 352 7.74 15.20 -5.85
N GLY A 353 8.82 16.03 -5.83
CA GLY A 353 10.14 15.63 -6.27
C GLY A 353 10.71 14.47 -5.44
N ALA A 354 10.60 14.51 -4.12
CA ALA A 354 11.01 13.43 -3.24
C ALA A 354 10.16 12.15 -3.44
N MET A 355 8.85 12.31 -3.64
CA MET A 355 7.95 11.18 -3.96
C MET A 355 8.26 10.55 -5.32
N TYR A 356 8.73 11.32 -6.28
CA TYR A 356 9.17 10.87 -7.59
C TYR A 356 10.51 10.10 -7.49
N LEU A 357 11.50 10.64 -6.79
CA LEU A 357 12.86 10.10 -6.71
C LEU A 357 12.93 8.79 -5.91
N SER A 358 12.22 8.70 -4.78
CA SER A 358 12.32 7.57 -3.84
C SER A 358 12.11 6.20 -4.49
N PRO A 359 11.01 5.96 -5.25
CA PRO A 359 10.80 4.67 -5.88
C PRO A 359 11.75 4.38 -7.05
N LEU A 360 12.27 5.43 -7.74
CA LEU A 360 13.27 5.26 -8.79
C LEU A 360 14.59 4.74 -8.22
N ASN A 361 15.08 5.33 -7.14
CA ASN A 361 16.30 4.89 -6.46
C ASN A 361 16.16 3.47 -5.91
N ALA A 362 15.00 3.15 -5.31
CA ALA A 362 14.73 1.81 -4.83
C ALA A 362 14.70 0.79 -5.98
N PHE A 363 14.09 1.14 -7.10
CA PHE A 363 14.04 0.27 -8.29
C PHE A 363 15.43 0.03 -8.88
N LEU A 364 16.24 1.08 -9.05
CA LEU A 364 17.62 0.95 -9.53
C LEU A 364 18.44 0.01 -8.64
N GLN A 365 18.32 0.14 -7.33
CA GLN A 365 19.04 -0.71 -6.38
C GLN A 365 18.57 -2.17 -6.40
N ASP A 366 17.29 -2.45 -6.61
CA ASP A 366 16.74 -3.80 -6.62
C ASP A 366 16.95 -4.51 -7.98
N HIS A 367 16.92 -3.76 -9.08
CA HIS A 367 16.98 -4.32 -10.45
C HIS A 367 18.41 -4.55 -10.96
N CYS A 368 19.41 -3.99 -10.28
CA CYS A 368 20.82 -4.19 -10.64
C CYS A 368 21.30 -5.61 -10.30
N ASP A 369 22.05 -6.22 -11.24
CA ASP A 369 22.80 -7.45 -10.97
C ASP A 369 23.70 -7.25 -9.75
N PRO A 370 23.60 -8.11 -8.71
CA PRO A 370 24.43 -8.01 -7.50
C PRO A 370 25.93 -7.91 -7.77
N ASN A 371 26.42 -8.57 -8.83
CA ASN A 371 27.83 -8.57 -9.20
C ASN A 371 28.32 -7.26 -9.86
N ASN A 372 27.40 -6.52 -10.50
CA ASN A 372 27.69 -5.29 -11.24
C ASN A 372 27.12 -4.04 -10.59
N ARG A 373 26.44 -4.16 -9.44
CA ARG A 373 25.74 -3.08 -8.76
C ARG A 373 26.62 -1.86 -8.49
N GLY A 374 27.85 -2.08 -8.04
CA GLY A 374 28.80 -0.98 -7.79
C GLY A 374 29.11 -0.16 -9.04
N ASN A 375 29.31 -0.83 -10.17
CA ASN A 375 29.62 -0.21 -11.45
C ASN A 375 28.43 0.60 -11.99
N ILE A 376 27.21 0.08 -11.83
CA ILE A 376 25.99 0.74 -12.28
C ILE A 376 25.72 2.01 -11.44
N ILE A 377 25.88 1.94 -10.12
CA ILE A 377 25.75 3.10 -9.22
C ILE A 377 26.82 4.15 -9.52
N ALA A 378 28.06 3.73 -9.83
CA ALA A 378 29.14 4.67 -10.20
C ALA A 378 28.84 5.38 -11.54
N ALA A 379 28.31 4.63 -12.52
CA ALA A 379 27.90 5.21 -13.80
C ALA A 379 26.73 6.19 -13.63
N GLY A 380 25.74 5.86 -12.81
CA GLY A 380 24.63 6.73 -12.47
C GLY A 380 25.11 8.03 -11.83
N ASN A 381 25.92 7.94 -10.78
CA ASN A 381 26.49 9.14 -10.13
C ASN A 381 27.25 10.04 -11.11
N LEU A 382 27.95 9.48 -12.11
CA LEU A 382 28.63 10.27 -13.13
C LEU A 382 27.62 11.05 -13.99
N ILE A 383 26.57 10.36 -14.46
CA ILE A 383 25.55 10.97 -15.30
C ILE A 383 24.80 12.05 -14.52
N ASP A 384 24.47 11.79 -13.25
CA ASP A 384 23.83 12.75 -12.35
C ASP A 384 24.65 14.04 -12.20
N ASN A 385 25.99 13.91 -12.04
CA ASN A 385 26.88 15.08 -11.96
C ASN A 385 26.97 15.82 -13.29
N VAL A 386 26.99 15.12 -14.43
CA VAL A 386 26.93 15.76 -15.76
C VAL A 386 25.62 16.55 -15.92
N MET A 387 24.50 15.99 -15.47
CA MET A 387 23.21 16.70 -15.50
C MET A 387 23.15 17.86 -14.50
N GLY A 388 23.84 17.77 -13.37
CA GLY A 388 24.01 18.89 -12.44
C GLY A 388 24.80 20.05 -13.08
N LEU A 389 25.89 19.75 -13.82
CA LEU A 389 26.63 20.76 -14.58
C LEU A 389 25.80 21.36 -15.70
N PHE A 390 24.99 20.53 -16.38
CA PHE A 390 24.03 21.02 -17.39
C PHE A 390 23.00 21.98 -16.77
N ALA A 391 22.48 21.69 -15.56
CA ALA A 391 21.58 22.58 -14.86
C ALA A 391 22.22 23.96 -14.57
N VAL A 392 23.48 23.96 -14.10
CA VAL A 392 24.25 25.19 -13.87
C VAL A 392 24.42 26.00 -15.17
N ALA A 393 24.82 25.31 -16.23
CA ALA A 393 25.03 25.97 -17.55
C ALA A 393 23.70 26.51 -18.12
N LEU A 394 22.61 25.76 -18.00
CA LEU A 394 21.27 26.17 -18.45
C LEU A 394 20.78 27.42 -17.70
N MET A 395 20.88 27.42 -16.38
CA MET A 395 20.45 28.56 -15.55
C MET A 395 21.34 29.78 -15.77
N TRP A 396 22.67 29.58 -15.90
CA TRP A 396 23.59 30.66 -16.24
C TRP A 396 23.23 31.29 -17.60
N PHE A 397 22.99 30.46 -18.63
CA PHE A 397 22.62 30.94 -19.95
C PHE A 397 21.28 31.73 -19.91
N MET A 398 20.26 31.17 -19.24
CA MET A 398 18.97 31.85 -19.12
C MET A 398 19.08 33.19 -18.37
N HIS A 399 19.88 33.23 -17.31
CA HIS A 399 20.13 34.47 -16.58
C HIS A 399 20.88 35.50 -17.45
N HIS A 400 21.89 35.05 -18.22
CA HIS A 400 22.63 35.91 -19.14
C HIS A 400 21.76 36.52 -20.24
N GLU A 401 20.79 35.77 -20.75
CA GLU A 401 19.79 36.23 -21.70
C GLU A 401 18.66 37.08 -21.05
N GLY A 402 18.76 37.38 -19.77
CA GLY A 402 17.78 38.22 -19.05
C GLY A 402 16.46 37.52 -18.73
N ALA A 403 16.41 36.18 -18.68
CA ALA A 403 15.19 35.46 -18.33
C ALA A 403 14.83 35.67 -16.87
N SER A 404 13.58 36.08 -16.64
CA SER A 404 13.03 36.22 -15.29
C SER A 404 12.91 34.83 -14.60
N PRO A 405 12.82 34.77 -13.25
CA PRO A 405 12.59 33.53 -12.53
C PRO A 405 11.35 32.76 -13.00
N GLN A 406 10.26 33.48 -13.38
CA GLN A 406 9.07 32.85 -13.96
C GLN A 406 9.35 32.19 -15.30
N GLY A 407 10.18 32.82 -16.15
CA GLY A 407 10.65 32.27 -17.43
C GLY A 407 11.49 31.00 -17.22
N GLN A 408 12.31 30.96 -16.17
CA GLN A 408 13.09 29.78 -15.80
C GLN A 408 12.17 28.65 -15.27
N PHE A 409 11.19 28.95 -14.41
CA PHE A 409 10.18 27.98 -14.00
C PHE A 409 9.39 27.42 -15.20
N PHE A 410 9.11 28.26 -16.22
CA PHE A 410 8.43 27.78 -17.42
C PHE A 410 9.24 26.73 -18.18
N VAL A 411 10.55 26.91 -18.32
CA VAL A 411 11.43 25.90 -18.93
C VAL A 411 11.42 24.60 -18.11
N LEU A 412 11.53 24.70 -16.78
CA LEU A 412 11.46 23.53 -15.91
C LEU A 412 10.08 22.84 -15.97
N PHE A 413 8.99 23.62 -16.11
CA PHE A 413 7.65 23.08 -16.35
C PHE A 413 7.59 22.27 -17.65
N LEU A 414 8.13 22.78 -18.76
CA LEU A 414 8.16 22.03 -20.03
C LEU A 414 8.97 20.73 -19.91
N MET A 415 10.12 20.76 -19.24
CA MET A 415 10.89 19.56 -18.96
C MET A 415 10.09 18.56 -18.09
N SER A 416 9.36 19.06 -17.09
CA SER A 416 8.50 18.24 -16.23
C SER A 416 7.33 17.62 -17.00
N VAL A 417 6.71 18.34 -17.94
CA VAL A 417 5.67 17.79 -18.85
C VAL A 417 6.22 16.61 -19.66
N PHE A 418 7.43 16.74 -20.20
CA PHE A 418 8.06 15.66 -20.94
C PHE A 418 8.26 14.40 -20.07
N ILE A 419 8.75 14.58 -18.84
CA ILE A 419 8.94 13.48 -17.87
C ILE A 419 7.60 12.86 -17.45
N LEU A 420 6.57 13.69 -17.22
CA LEU A 420 5.22 13.23 -16.93
C LEU A 420 4.67 12.36 -18.06
N CYS A 421 4.72 12.84 -19.29
CA CYS A 421 4.26 12.10 -20.45
C CYS A 421 5.02 10.77 -20.63
N SER A 422 6.33 10.80 -20.39
CA SER A 422 7.19 9.63 -20.46
C SER A 422 6.84 8.61 -19.36
N SER A 423 6.70 9.03 -18.12
CA SER A 423 6.37 8.15 -16.99
C SER A 423 4.98 7.52 -17.13
N LEU A 424 3.98 8.30 -17.59
CA LEU A 424 2.63 7.79 -17.85
C LEU A 424 2.58 6.79 -19.01
N ARG A 425 3.47 6.91 -20.01
CA ARG A 425 3.58 5.94 -21.11
C ARG A 425 4.31 4.67 -20.72
N LEU A 426 5.28 4.76 -19.80
CA LEU A 426 6.14 3.65 -19.42
C LEU A 426 5.51 2.74 -18.36
N ILE A 427 4.86 3.32 -17.36
CA ILE A 427 4.30 2.60 -16.21
C ILE A 427 2.84 2.99 -15.90
N PRO A 428 1.94 3.00 -16.91
CA PRO A 428 0.54 3.37 -16.69
C PRO A 428 -0.18 2.38 -15.75
N GLN A 429 0.19 1.10 -15.81
CA GLN A 429 -0.41 0.04 -14.99
C GLN A 429 -0.21 0.30 -13.50
N GLU A 430 1.02 0.63 -13.08
CA GLU A 430 1.36 0.88 -11.69
C GLU A 430 0.65 2.13 -11.16
N PHE A 431 0.58 3.19 -11.98
CA PHE A 431 -0.11 4.42 -11.62
C PHE A 431 -1.62 4.19 -11.44
N ILE A 432 -2.28 3.55 -12.42
CA ILE A 432 -3.72 3.28 -12.34
C ILE A 432 -4.02 2.33 -11.19
N ARG A 433 -3.16 1.32 -10.96
CA ARG A 433 -3.26 0.42 -9.82
C ARG A 433 -3.20 1.20 -8.51
N MET A 434 -2.22 2.07 -8.34
CA MET A 434 -2.05 2.86 -7.13
C MET A 434 -3.24 3.80 -6.88
N VAL A 435 -3.64 4.57 -7.89
CA VAL A 435 -4.78 5.49 -7.79
C VAL A 435 -6.09 4.71 -7.54
N GLY A 436 -6.27 3.59 -8.23
CA GLY A 436 -7.40 2.69 -8.02
C GLY A 436 -7.46 2.13 -6.61
N ILE A 437 -6.31 1.69 -6.07
CA ILE A 437 -6.19 1.22 -4.68
C ILE A 437 -6.54 2.33 -3.69
N TRP A 438 -6.04 3.54 -3.88
CA TRP A 438 -6.35 4.66 -2.97
C TRP A 438 -7.82 5.04 -3.02
N ALA A 439 -8.41 5.16 -4.22
CA ALA A 439 -9.83 5.44 -4.39
C ALA A 439 -10.69 4.34 -3.74
N MET A 440 -10.31 3.08 -3.94
CA MET A 440 -11.03 1.96 -3.34
C MET A 440 -10.86 1.91 -1.82
N ARG A 441 -9.68 2.19 -1.27
CA ARG A 441 -9.45 2.22 0.19
C ARG A 441 -10.22 3.33 0.90
N PHE A 442 -10.52 4.41 0.22
CA PHE A 442 -11.38 5.46 0.75
C PHE A 442 -12.83 4.97 0.94
N VAL A 443 -13.33 4.17 -0.03
CA VAL A 443 -14.71 3.64 -0.02
C VAL A 443 -14.78 2.28 0.65
N TYR A 444 -13.76 1.43 0.50
CA TYR A 444 -13.72 0.04 0.95
C TYR A 444 -12.59 -0.21 1.93
N LYS A 445 -12.91 -0.91 3.02
CA LYS A 445 -11.93 -1.30 4.04
C LYS A 445 -11.69 -2.81 3.97
N PRO A 446 -10.65 -3.28 3.26
CA PRO A 446 -10.32 -4.70 3.18
C PRO A 446 -9.73 -5.21 4.49
N ARG A 447 -10.12 -6.42 4.87
CA ARG A 447 -9.42 -7.26 5.83
C ARG A 447 -8.78 -8.42 5.06
N ILE A 448 -7.48 -8.54 5.12
CA ILE A 448 -6.75 -9.52 4.33
C ILE A 448 -6.19 -10.58 5.28
N ILE A 449 -6.36 -11.84 4.93
CA ILE A 449 -5.88 -13.00 5.66
C ILE A 449 -4.83 -13.70 4.80
N ASN A 450 -3.62 -13.85 5.32
CA ASN A 450 -2.45 -14.48 4.69
C ASN A 450 -2.04 -13.88 3.33
N PRO A 451 -1.85 -12.55 3.19
CA PRO A 451 -1.45 -11.93 1.92
C PRO A 451 -0.06 -12.38 1.44
N GLU A 452 0.82 -12.81 2.34
CA GLU A 452 2.18 -13.28 2.08
C GLU A 452 2.24 -14.56 1.23
N ARG A 453 1.13 -15.27 1.09
CA ARG A 453 1.03 -16.47 0.25
C ARG A 453 1.03 -16.17 -1.25
N ILE A 454 0.82 -14.90 -1.64
CA ILE A 454 0.90 -14.49 -3.05
C ILE A 454 2.37 -14.22 -3.40
N PRO A 455 2.97 -14.91 -4.38
CA PRO A 455 4.38 -14.79 -4.69
C PRO A 455 4.70 -13.44 -5.36
N GLU A 456 5.81 -12.83 -4.94
CA GLU A 456 6.26 -11.54 -5.48
C GLU A 456 6.93 -11.65 -6.86
N ARG A 457 7.59 -12.76 -7.18
CA ARG A 457 8.45 -12.90 -8.38
C ARG A 457 8.17 -14.12 -9.26
N ARG A 458 7.43 -15.13 -8.79
CA ARG A 458 7.16 -16.36 -9.57
C ARG A 458 5.79 -16.30 -10.22
N GLY A 459 5.66 -16.92 -11.41
CA GLY A 459 4.35 -17.13 -12.02
C GLY A 459 3.43 -17.94 -11.11
N ALA A 460 2.19 -17.50 -10.96
CA ALA A 460 1.17 -18.21 -10.20
C ALA A 460 -0.22 -17.95 -10.76
N LEU A 461 -1.07 -18.98 -10.71
CA LEU A 461 -2.46 -18.87 -11.10
C LEU A 461 -3.32 -18.61 -9.85
N LEU A 462 -3.84 -17.40 -9.73
CA LEU A 462 -4.84 -17.08 -8.73
C LEU A 462 -6.19 -17.62 -9.20
N VAL A 463 -6.86 -18.34 -8.33
CA VAL A 463 -8.20 -18.86 -8.58
C VAL A 463 -9.13 -18.24 -7.54
N ALA A 464 -10.07 -17.40 -7.96
CA ALA A 464 -10.90 -16.60 -7.06
C ALA A 464 -12.39 -16.80 -7.31
N ASN A 465 -13.22 -16.69 -6.26
CA ASN A 465 -14.68 -16.64 -6.42
C ASN A 465 -15.14 -15.32 -7.03
N HIS A 466 -16.30 -15.31 -7.73
CA HIS A 466 -16.75 -14.15 -8.51
C HIS A 466 -18.09 -13.60 -8.00
N VAL A 467 -17.99 -12.52 -7.20
CA VAL A 467 -19.13 -11.93 -6.49
C VAL A 467 -19.58 -10.60 -7.11
N THR A 468 -18.62 -9.81 -7.63
CA THR A 468 -18.88 -8.46 -8.13
C THR A 468 -18.12 -8.15 -9.42
N TYR A 469 -18.55 -7.15 -10.18
CA TYR A 469 -17.80 -6.65 -11.34
C TYR A 469 -16.46 -5.99 -10.95
N ALA A 470 -16.30 -5.57 -9.70
CA ALA A 470 -15.08 -4.95 -9.21
C ALA A 470 -14.09 -5.94 -8.58
N ASP A 471 -14.32 -7.24 -8.64
CA ASP A 471 -13.47 -8.25 -7.99
C ASP A 471 -12.02 -8.17 -8.46
N ALA A 472 -11.80 -7.86 -9.74
CA ALA A 472 -10.46 -7.63 -10.27
C ALA A 472 -9.75 -6.45 -9.58
N LEU A 473 -10.45 -5.35 -9.30
CA LEU A 473 -9.90 -4.22 -8.56
C LEU A 473 -9.62 -4.60 -7.10
N PHE A 474 -10.53 -5.34 -6.44
CA PHE A 474 -10.33 -5.79 -5.07
C PHE A 474 -9.13 -6.73 -4.96
N LEU A 475 -8.93 -7.64 -5.91
CA LEU A 475 -7.76 -8.51 -5.97
C LEU A 475 -6.48 -7.72 -6.23
N THR A 476 -6.53 -6.74 -7.14
CA THR A 476 -5.39 -5.85 -7.41
C THR A 476 -4.95 -5.08 -6.15
N MET A 477 -5.88 -4.73 -5.26
CA MET A 477 -5.57 -4.04 -3.98
C MET A 477 -4.72 -4.89 -3.02
N ILE A 478 -4.83 -6.21 -3.09
CA ILE A 478 -4.16 -7.12 -2.15
C ILE A 478 -2.89 -7.75 -2.75
N CYS A 479 -2.77 -7.77 -4.07
CA CYS A 479 -1.63 -8.37 -4.74
C CYS A 479 -0.40 -7.45 -4.67
N PRO A 480 0.80 -8.00 -4.42
CA PRO A 480 2.03 -7.21 -4.33
C PRO A 480 2.49 -6.65 -5.70
N ARG A 481 1.95 -7.19 -6.80
CA ARG A 481 2.32 -6.84 -8.19
C ARG A 481 1.09 -6.88 -9.11
N PRO A 482 1.18 -6.34 -10.35
CA PRO A 482 0.10 -6.38 -11.32
C PRO A 482 -0.40 -7.80 -11.56
N VAL A 483 -1.71 -7.91 -11.74
CA VAL A 483 -2.41 -9.17 -12.03
C VAL A 483 -3.03 -9.08 -13.41
N ARG A 484 -2.81 -10.08 -14.25
CA ARG A 484 -3.48 -10.22 -15.53
C ARG A 484 -4.76 -11.04 -15.33
N PHE A 485 -5.89 -10.50 -15.72
CA PHE A 485 -7.19 -11.17 -15.54
C PHE A 485 -7.66 -11.83 -16.82
N ILE A 486 -8.18 -13.05 -16.71
CA ILE A 486 -8.92 -13.68 -17.81
C ILE A 486 -10.35 -13.12 -17.79
N VAL A 487 -10.72 -12.37 -18.82
CA VAL A 487 -11.98 -11.64 -18.91
C VAL A 487 -12.75 -12.00 -20.16
N SER A 488 -14.10 -11.91 -20.14
CA SER A 488 -14.93 -12.13 -21.33
C SER A 488 -14.63 -11.09 -22.42
N ASP A 489 -14.55 -11.53 -23.68
CA ASP A 489 -14.37 -10.67 -24.85
C ASP A 489 -15.47 -9.61 -25.03
N GLU A 490 -16.66 -9.84 -24.48
CA GLU A 490 -17.72 -8.83 -24.46
C GLU A 490 -17.32 -7.51 -23.79
N PHE A 491 -16.44 -7.55 -22.77
CA PHE A 491 -15.96 -6.35 -22.11
C PHE A 491 -15.02 -5.51 -22.97
N MET A 492 -14.41 -6.09 -23.99
CA MET A 492 -13.57 -5.38 -24.97
C MET A 492 -14.38 -4.48 -25.92
N SER A 493 -15.70 -4.64 -25.97
CA SER A 493 -16.59 -3.80 -26.79
C SER A 493 -16.79 -2.39 -26.24
N PHE A 494 -16.64 -2.20 -24.91
CA PHE A 494 -16.79 -0.90 -24.24
C PHE A 494 -15.45 -0.19 -24.14
N ALA A 495 -15.23 0.86 -24.95
CA ALA A 495 -13.95 1.51 -25.14
C ALA A 495 -13.22 1.94 -23.85
N PRO A 496 -13.83 2.59 -22.82
CA PRO A 496 -13.14 2.93 -21.59
C PRO A 496 -12.65 1.70 -20.81
N LEU A 497 -13.44 0.64 -20.77
CA LEU A 497 -13.07 -0.59 -20.07
C LEU A 497 -12.00 -1.35 -20.84
N ARG A 498 -12.10 -1.41 -22.18
CA ARG A 498 -11.08 -1.98 -23.05
C ARG A 498 -9.72 -1.34 -22.81
N TRP A 499 -9.64 0.00 -22.75
CA TRP A 499 -8.40 0.71 -22.48
C TRP A 499 -7.77 0.29 -21.12
N ILE A 500 -8.57 0.17 -20.06
CA ILE A 500 -8.09 -0.32 -18.75
C ILE A 500 -7.61 -1.77 -18.86
N LEU A 501 -8.38 -2.65 -19.51
CA LEU A 501 -8.05 -4.06 -19.66
C LEU A 501 -6.78 -4.27 -20.49
N GLU A 502 -6.56 -3.46 -21.52
CA GLU A 502 -5.34 -3.46 -22.34
C GLU A 502 -4.12 -2.99 -21.52
N ILE A 503 -4.26 -1.95 -20.70
CA ILE A 503 -3.20 -1.49 -19.81
C ILE A 503 -2.74 -2.61 -18.85
N PHE A 504 -3.68 -3.39 -18.29
CA PHE A 504 -3.36 -4.50 -17.39
C PHE A 504 -3.00 -5.79 -18.15
N ASN A 505 -2.82 -5.74 -19.47
CA ASN A 505 -2.57 -6.93 -20.32
C ASN A 505 -3.54 -8.07 -20.00
N SER A 506 -4.81 -7.73 -19.79
CA SER A 506 -5.85 -8.72 -19.51
C SER A 506 -6.05 -9.64 -20.71
N LEU A 507 -6.39 -10.91 -20.45
CA LEU A 507 -6.52 -11.96 -21.45
C LEU A 507 -7.99 -12.12 -21.84
N PRO A 508 -8.42 -11.61 -23.00
CA PRO A 508 -9.80 -11.78 -23.44
C PRO A 508 -10.07 -13.25 -23.79
N ILE A 509 -11.15 -13.81 -23.23
CA ILE A 509 -11.60 -15.15 -23.54
C ILE A 509 -12.94 -15.11 -24.27
N SER A 510 -12.98 -15.70 -25.46
CA SER A 510 -14.21 -15.88 -26.22
C SER A 510 -14.83 -17.25 -25.96
N ALA A 511 -16.13 -17.29 -25.77
CA ALA A 511 -16.86 -18.54 -25.63
C ALA A 511 -16.73 -19.42 -26.90
N LYS A 512 -16.48 -18.81 -28.06
CA LYS A 512 -16.31 -19.53 -29.35
C LYS A 512 -14.89 -20.07 -29.55
N ASN A 513 -13.87 -19.38 -29.05
CA ASN A 513 -12.47 -19.78 -29.18
C ASN A 513 -11.68 -19.54 -27.90
N PRO A 514 -11.83 -20.38 -26.84
CA PRO A 514 -11.12 -20.23 -25.58
C PRO A 514 -9.64 -20.61 -25.67
N LYS A 515 -9.20 -21.26 -26.73
CA LYS A 515 -7.87 -21.84 -26.87
C LYS A 515 -6.76 -20.80 -26.86
N GLU A 516 -6.97 -19.67 -27.51
CA GLU A 516 -6.00 -18.56 -27.57
C GLU A 516 -5.76 -17.95 -26.19
N ALA A 517 -6.80 -17.63 -25.44
CA ALA A 517 -6.67 -17.10 -24.07
C ALA A 517 -5.98 -18.08 -23.13
N ILE A 518 -6.26 -19.38 -23.27
CA ILE A 518 -5.59 -20.42 -22.49
C ILE A 518 -4.09 -20.49 -22.86
N MET A 519 -3.73 -20.40 -24.11
CA MET A 519 -2.32 -20.43 -24.52
C MET A 519 -1.56 -19.20 -24.03
N ASN A 520 -2.13 -18.01 -24.16
CA ASN A 520 -1.55 -16.76 -23.67
C ASN A 520 -1.40 -16.77 -22.12
N ALA A 521 -2.35 -17.38 -21.42
CA ALA A 521 -2.24 -17.56 -19.96
C ALA A 521 -1.09 -18.52 -19.59
N ILE A 522 -0.92 -19.61 -20.34
CA ILE A 522 0.19 -20.56 -20.11
C ILE A 522 1.55 -19.88 -20.34
N GLU A 523 1.68 -19.10 -21.40
CA GLU A 523 2.91 -18.37 -21.74
C GLU A 523 3.23 -17.32 -20.66
N GLY A 524 2.27 -16.48 -20.28
CA GLY A 524 2.47 -15.48 -19.22
C GLY A 524 2.85 -16.11 -17.88
N LEU A 525 2.25 -17.23 -17.48
CA LEU A 525 2.65 -17.95 -16.27
C LEU A 525 4.10 -18.44 -16.31
N LYS A 526 4.57 -18.91 -17.47
CA LYS A 526 5.96 -19.34 -17.67
C LYS A 526 6.94 -18.17 -17.67
N GLU A 527 6.52 -17.01 -18.14
CA GLU A 527 7.28 -15.74 -18.08
C GLU A 527 7.33 -15.16 -16.65
N GLY A 528 6.53 -15.69 -15.74
CA GLY A 528 6.52 -15.29 -14.35
C GLY A 528 5.34 -14.39 -13.97
N ASP A 529 4.36 -14.19 -14.83
CA ASP A 529 3.19 -13.35 -14.56
C ASP A 529 2.27 -13.92 -13.48
N LEU A 530 1.58 -13.02 -12.80
CA LEU A 530 0.48 -13.36 -11.90
C LEU A 530 -0.84 -13.28 -12.69
N ILE A 531 -1.48 -14.43 -12.90
CA ILE A 531 -2.72 -14.50 -13.67
C ILE A 531 -3.87 -14.90 -12.76
N CYS A 532 -5.01 -14.24 -12.90
CA CYS A 532 -6.21 -14.55 -12.16
C CYS A 532 -7.33 -15.07 -13.07
N ILE A 533 -7.96 -16.16 -12.62
CA ILE A 533 -9.15 -16.72 -13.24
C ILE A 533 -10.28 -16.82 -12.23
N PHE A 534 -11.49 -16.50 -12.69
CA PHE A 534 -12.72 -16.75 -11.95
C PHE A 534 -13.34 -18.05 -12.51
N PRO A 535 -13.15 -19.20 -11.84
CA PRO A 535 -13.48 -20.50 -12.41
C PRO A 535 -14.99 -20.73 -12.54
N GLU A 536 -15.81 -19.94 -11.88
CA GLU A 536 -17.27 -19.91 -12.03
C GLU A 536 -17.69 -19.45 -13.43
N GLY A 537 -16.84 -18.67 -14.12
CA GLY A 537 -17.08 -18.18 -15.48
C GLY A 537 -18.17 -17.13 -15.61
N GLN A 538 -18.81 -16.75 -14.51
CA GLN A 538 -19.82 -15.68 -14.44
C GLN A 538 -20.05 -15.23 -12.99
N LEU A 539 -20.61 -14.04 -12.86
CA LEU A 539 -20.96 -13.47 -11.54
C LEU A 539 -22.09 -14.27 -10.87
N THR A 540 -21.93 -14.53 -9.57
CA THR A 540 -23.02 -15.13 -8.79
C THR A 540 -24.27 -14.22 -8.79
N ARG A 541 -25.44 -14.83 -8.94
CA ARG A 541 -26.74 -14.18 -8.83
C ARG A 541 -27.39 -14.37 -7.47
N SER A 542 -26.87 -15.30 -6.69
CA SER A 542 -27.38 -15.66 -5.35
C SER A 542 -26.48 -15.18 -4.21
N GLY A 543 -25.22 -14.86 -4.50
CA GLY A 543 -24.17 -14.60 -3.50
C GLY A 543 -23.51 -15.88 -3.00
N CYS A 544 -23.86 -17.06 -3.52
CA CYS A 544 -23.23 -18.33 -3.22
C CYS A 544 -22.29 -18.74 -4.34
N LEU A 545 -21.37 -19.66 -4.06
CA LEU A 545 -20.50 -20.26 -5.04
C LEU A 545 -21.32 -20.97 -6.13
N THR A 546 -20.87 -20.84 -7.37
CA THR A 546 -21.44 -21.55 -8.50
C THR A 546 -20.54 -22.70 -8.94
N PRO A 547 -21.02 -23.64 -9.78
CA PRO A 547 -20.19 -24.73 -10.27
C PRO A 547 -18.92 -24.24 -10.95
N ILE A 548 -17.81 -24.92 -10.67
CA ILE A 548 -16.48 -24.57 -11.13
C ILE A 548 -16.18 -25.21 -12.46
N ARG A 549 -15.70 -24.44 -13.44
CA ARG A 549 -15.28 -24.93 -14.76
C ARG A 549 -13.84 -25.43 -14.76
N ARG A 550 -13.56 -26.50 -15.54
CA ARG A 550 -12.26 -27.18 -15.56
C ARG A 550 -11.15 -26.46 -16.35
N GLY A 551 -11.40 -25.32 -16.99
CA GLY A 551 -10.40 -24.60 -17.77
C GLY A 551 -9.13 -24.26 -17.01
N MET A 552 -9.23 -23.95 -15.74
CA MET A 552 -8.09 -23.67 -14.85
C MET A 552 -7.13 -24.87 -14.71
N GLU A 553 -7.65 -26.11 -14.76
CA GLU A 553 -6.84 -27.34 -14.65
C GLU A 553 -5.88 -27.46 -15.85
N VAL A 554 -6.36 -27.13 -17.05
CA VAL A 554 -5.55 -27.17 -18.26
C VAL A 554 -4.44 -26.13 -18.23
N ILE A 555 -4.76 -24.91 -17.78
CA ILE A 555 -3.79 -23.81 -17.67
C ILE A 555 -2.68 -24.18 -16.69
N ALA A 556 -3.04 -24.58 -15.48
CA ALA A 556 -2.09 -24.86 -14.42
C ALA A 556 -1.14 -26.02 -14.76
N ARG A 557 -1.69 -27.14 -15.24
CA ARG A 557 -0.88 -28.33 -15.61
C ARG A 557 0.09 -28.05 -16.74
N ARG A 558 -0.33 -27.32 -17.78
CA ARG A 558 0.55 -27.00 -18.91
C ARG A 558 1.58 -25.93 -18.60
N ALA A 559 1.26 -24.99 -17.69
CA ALA A 559 2.19 -23.96 -17.27
C ALA A 559 3.16 -24.45 -16.18
N GLN A 560 2.88 -25.59 -15.51
CA GLN A 560 3.60 -26.06 -14.31
C GLN A 560 3.67 -24.97 -13.23
N ALA A 561 2.60 -24.19 -13.09
CA ALA A 561 2.52 -23.07 -12.17
C ALA A 561 1.69 -23.44 -10.92
N PRO A 562 2.07 -22.96 -9.72
CA PRO A 562 1.29 -23.17 -8.51
C PRO A 562 -0.05 -22.43 -8.61
N ILE A 563 -1.07 -23.05 -7.98
CA ILE A 563 -2.41 -22.50 -7.92
C ILE A 563 -2.65 -21.97 -6.52
N ILE A 564 -3.14 -20.72 -6.45
CA ILE A 564 -3.42 -20.06 -5.18
C ILE A 564 -4.91 -19.74 -5.13
N PRO A 565 -5.69 -20.44 -4.28
CA PRO A 565 -7.10 -20.12 -4.12
C PRO A 565 -7.25 -18.84 -3.30
N VAL A 566 -8.16 -17.99 -3.74
CA VAL A 566 -8.50 -16.72 -3.06
C VAL A 566 -10.00 -16.64 -2.88
N TYR A 567 -10.44 -16.39 -1.67
CA TYR A 567 -11.87 -16.25 -1.37
C TYR A 567 -12.19 -14.85 -0.88
N MET A 568 -13.11 -14.19 -1.58
CA MET A 568 -13.60 -12.85 -1.25
C MET A 568 -14.99 -12.95 -0.61
N ASP A 569 -15.12 -12.35 0.57
CA ASP A 569 -16.35 -12.36 1.34
C ASP A 569 -16.80 -10.96 1.75
N GLY A 570 -18.10 -10.79 2.00
CA GLY A 570 -18.70 -9.52 2.38
C GLY A 570 -19.03 -8.60 1.21
N LEU A 571 -18.61 -8.90 -0.01
CA LEU A 571 -18.87 -8.08 -1.21
C LEU A 571 -20.30 -8.22 -1.76
N TRP A 572 -21.04 -9.25 -1.37
CA TRP A 572 -22.43 -9.42 -1.74
C TRP A 572 -23.30 -8.36 -1.05
N GLY A 573 -23.95 -7.51 -1.82
CA GLY A 573 -24.67 -6.32 -1.34
C GLY A 573 -23.95 -4.99 -1.60
N SER A 574 -22.68 -5.02 -2.04
CA SER A 574 -21.96 -3.83 -2.51
C SER A 574 -22.62 -3.25 -3.77
N ILE A 575 -22.25 -2.02 -4.12
CA ILE A 575 -22.77 -1.34 -5.34
C ILE A 575 -22.43 -2.12 -6.61
N PHE A 576 -21.34 -2.87 -6.63
CA PHE A 576 -20.88 -3.66 -7.78
C PHE A 576 -21.43 -5.09 -7.85
N SER A 577 -22.19 -5.56 -6.84
CA SER A 577 -22.79 -6.89 -6.84
C SER A 577 -24.16 -6.92 -7.51
N PHE A 578 -24.61 -8.11 -7.91
CA PHE A 578 -25.95 -8.28 -8.49
C PHE A 578 -27.07 -8.31 -7.45
N HIS A 579 -26.76 -8.06 -6.20
CA HIS A 579 -27.74 -8.05 -5.13
C HIS A 579 -28.92 -7.13 -5.46
N ARG A 580 -30.17 -7.62 -5.36
CA ARG A 580 -31.43 -6.96 -5.72
C ARG A 580 -31.63 -6.69 -7.22
N SER A 581 -30.94 -7.44 -8.08
CA SER A 581 -31.00 -7.28 -9.56
C SER A 581 -30.67 -5.86 -10.06
N ARG A 582 -29.86 -5.10 -9.32
CA ARG A 582 -29.45 -3.73 -9.68
C ARG A 582 -27.95 -3.57 -9.53
N PHE A 583 -27.30 -2.94 -10.52
CA PHE A 583 -25.90 -2.54 -10.48
C PHE A 583 -25.81 -1.01 -10.40
N PHE A 584 -24.74 -0.50 -9.83
CA PHE A 584 -24.34 0.92 -9.76
C PHE A 584 -25.37 1.92 -9.21
N THR A 585 -26.65 1.61 -9.25
CA THR A 585 -27.74 2.49 -8.79
C THR A 585 -28.07 2.30 -7.31
N LYS A 586 -27.27 1.55 -6.57
CA LYS A 586 -27.45 1.34 -5.13
C LYS A 586 -26.62 2.36 -4.36
N MET A 587 -27.19 3.02 -3.38
CA MET A 587 -26.40 3.75 -2.39
C MET A 587 -25.63 2.76 -1.50
N PRO A 588 -24.33 2.99 -1.22
CA PRO A 588 -23.58 2.17 -0.28
C PRO A 588 -24.24 2.26 1.10
N ARG A 589 -24.51 1.13 1.73
CA ARG A 589 -25.17 1.10 3.06
C ARG A 589 -24.30 1.61 4.18
N ARG A 590 -22.98 1.54 4.02
CA ARG A 590 -21.95 2.01 4.95
C ARG A 590 -20.78 2.56 4.15
N CYS A 591 -20.14 3.60 4.64
CA CYS A 591 -18.88 4.09 4.12
C CYS A 591 -17.97 4.32 5.34
N PRO A 592 -16.79 3.69 5.41
CA PRO A 592 -16.26 2.70 4.46
C PRO A 592 -16.97 1.34 4.52
N TYR A 593 -17.02 0.64 3.37
CA TYR A 593 -17.62 -0.67 3.22
C TYR A 593 -16.58 -1.78 3.51
N GLY A 594 -16.80 -2.56 4.56
CA GLY A 594 -15.88 -3.63 4.96
C GLY A 594 -16.09 -4.92 4.14
N PHE A 595 -15.00 -5.55 3.72
CA PHE A 595 -14.97 -6.88 3.12
C PHE A 595 -13.72 -7.64 3.53
N THR A 596 -13.72 -8.96 3.37
CA THR A 596 -12.60 -9.83 3.76
C THR A 596 -12.12 -10.64 2.57
N VAL A 597 -10.81 -10.77 2.45
CA VAL A 597 -10.18 -11.63 1.44
C VAL A 597 -9.24 -12.61 2.16
N ALA A 598 -9.42 -13.89 1.90
CA ALA A 598 -8.54 -14.93 2.43
C ALA A 598 -7.77 -15.60 1.29
N VAL A 599 -6.46 -15.69 1.48
CA VAL A 599 -5.54 -16.35 0.54
C VAL A 599 -5.21 -17.74 1.08
N GLY A 600 -5.49 -18.77 0.27
CA GLY A 600 -5.21 -20.17 0.62
C GLY A 600 -3.76 -20.55 0.39
N GLU A 601 -3.44 -21.81 0.69
CA GLU A 601 -2.13 -22.38 0.42
C GLU A 601 -1.95 -22.68 -1.05
N ALA A 602 -0.71 -22.55 -1.51
CA ALA A 602 -0.35 -22.91 -2.88
C ALA A 602 -0.58 -24.40 -3.11
N MET A 603 -1.36 -24.73 -4.11
CA MET A 603 -1.63 -26.12 -4.52
C MET A 603 -0.74 -26.50 -5.69
N ASP A 604 -0.22 -27.74 -5.64
CA ASP A 604 0.58 -28.29 -6.73
C ASP A 604 -0.30 -28.59 -7.94
N CYS A 605 0.21 -28.21 -9.11
CA CYS A 605 -0.46 -28.39 -10.41
C CYS A 605 -0.69 -29.86 -10.81
N GLU A 606 0.06 -30.82 -10.27
CA GLU A 606 -0.11 -32.25 -10.60
C GLU A 606 -1.26 -32.89 -9.80
N THR A 607 -1.40 -32.55 -8.52
CA THR A 607 -2.41 -33.12 -7.62
C THR A 607 -3.73 -32.35 -7.59
N PHE A 608 -3.82 -31.29 -8.37
CA PHE A 608 -4.92 -30.34 -8.38
C PHE A 608 -6.12 -30.82 -9.21
N ASN A 609 -7.32 -30.60 -8.71
CA ASN A 609 -8.58 -30.76 -9.44
C ASN A 609 -9.66 -29.76 -8.94
N SER A 610 -10.73 -29.60 -9.70
CA SER A 610 -11.81 -28.68 -9.37
C SER A 610 -12.49 -28.95 -8.02
N ARG A 611 -12.56 -30.21 -7.59
CA ARG A 611 -13.12 -30.60 -6.28
C ARG A 611 -12.25 -30.08 -5.14
N ARG A 612 -10.94 -30.16 -5.27
CA ARG A 612 -10.00 -29.64 -4.26
C ARG A 612 -10.08 -28.13 -4.12
N VAL A 613 -10.23 -27.38 -5.23
CA VAL A 613 -10.47 -25.93 -5.17
C VAL A 613 -11.78 -25.59 -4.47
N LEU A 614 -12.82 -26.33 -4.76
CA LEU A 614 -14.12 -26.12 -4.11
C LEU A 614 -14.04 -26.40 -2.61
N LYS A 615 -13.31 -27.44 -2.19
CA LYS A 615 -13.03 -27.73 -0.79
C LYS A 615 -12.29 -26.55 -0.15
N GLU A 616 -11.23 -26.09 -0.80
CA GLU A 616 -10.44 -24.96 -0.28
C GLU A 616 -11.25 -23.65 -0.21
N PHE A 617 -12.11 -23.36 -1.19
CA PHE A 617 -13.00 -22.21 -1.11
C PHE A 617 -13.94 -22.28 0.09
N ARG A 618 -14.41 -23.46 0.47
CA ARG A 618 -15.24 -23.63 1.67
C ARG A 618 -14.44 -23.40 2.94
N THR A 619 -13.22 -23.95 3.00
CA THR A 619 -12.30 -23.71 4.12
C THR A 619 -11.97 -22.23 4.27
N LEU A 620 -11.65 -21.54 3.17
CA LEU A 620 -11.39 -20.10 3.18
C LEU A 620 -12.64 -19.29 3.56
N SER A 621 -13.82 -19.71 3.10
CA SER A 621 -15.10 -19.10 3.50
C SER A 621 -15.34 -19.22 5.01
N ALA A 622 -15.03 -20.37 5.62
CA ALA A 622 -15.11 -20.55 7.06
C ALA A 622 -14.16 -19.60 7.80
N ARG A 623 -12.89 -19.51 7.34
CA ARG A 623 -11.89 -18.59 7.92
C ARG A 623 -12.28 -17.11 7.79
N THR A 624 -12.87 -16.71 6.66
CA THR A 624 -13.37 -15.33 6.51
C THR A 624 -14.53 -15.04 7.44
N LEU A 625 -15.44 -16.00 7.62
CA LEU A 625 -16.55 -15.89 8.53
C LEU A 625 -16.05 -15.75 9.98
N GLU A 626 -15.15 -16.62 10.41
CA GLU A 626 -14.56 -16.58 11.73
C GLU A 626 -13.82 -15.26 12.01
N ALA A 627 -13.08 -14.78 11.03
CA ALA A 627 -12.37 -13.52 11.14
C ALA A 627 -13.28 -12.28 11.30
N VAL A 628 -14.46 -12.30 10.69
CA VAL A 628 -15.40 -11.16 10.69
C VAL A 628 -16.43 -11.26 11.82
N ASP A 629 -17.00 -12.42 11.95
CA ASP A 629 -18.14 -12.70 12.84
C ASP A 629 -17.75 -13.57 14.04
N GLY A 630 -16.44 -13.79 14.25
CA GLY A 630 -15.90 -14.65 15.32
C GLY A 630 -16.57 -14.35 16.66
N GLY A 631 -17.13 -15.41 17.25
CA GLY A 631 -18.11 -15.30 18.30
C GLY A 631 -17.51 -14.90 19.63
N SER A 632 -17.42 -13.63 19.88
CA SER A 632 -17.33 -13.12 21.25
C SER A 632 -18.65 -12.48 21.66
N ARG A 633 -18.94 -12.55 22.96
CA ARG A 633 -20.06 -11.84 23.58
C ARG A 633 -20.03 -10.36 23.23
N ASP A 634 -18.85 -9.78 23.06
CA ASP A 634 -18.65 -8.39 22.66
C ASP A 634 -19.14 -8.09 21.23
N VAL A 635 -19.05 -9.06 20.32
CA VAL A 635 -19.60 -8.92 18.95
C VAL A 635 -21.11 -8.90 18.98
N LEU A 636 -21.72 -9.73 19.81
CA LEU A 636 -23.16 -9.74 20.05
C LEU A 636 -23.62 -8.40 20.62
N ILE A 637 -22.98 -7.92 21.68
CA ILE A 637 -23.30 -6.65 22.34
C ILE A 637 -23.21 -5.50 21.34
N ARG A 638 -22.11 -5.38 20.60
CA ARG A 638 -21.94 -4.33 19.57
C ARG A 638 -23.04 -4.38 18.50
N LYS A 639 -23.50 -5.57 18.10
CA LYS A 639 -24.58 -5.69 17.14
C LYS A 639 -25.93 -5.27 17.72
N LEU A 640 -26.17 -5.56 18.97
CA LEU A 640 -27.38 -5.12 19.70
C LEU A 640 -27.39 -3.61 19.92
N GLU A 641 -26.26 -3.03 20.28
CA GLU A 641 -26.07 -1.58 20.39
C GLU A 641 -26.32 -0.87 19.04
N ALA A 642 -25.94 -1.48 17.93
CA ALA A 642 -26.23 -0.94 16.59
C ALA A 642 -27.73 -0.92 16.25
N VAL A 643 -28.55 -1.79 16.84
CA VAL A 643 -30.02 -1.74 16.76
C VAL A 643 -30.57 -0.59 17.63
N GLY A 644 -29.91 -0.30 18.74
CA GLY A 644 -30.25 0.81 19.63
C GLY A 644 -31.63 0.68 20.27
N ASN A 645 -32.34 1.78 20.35
CA ASN A 645 -33.69 1.86 20.90
C ASN A 645 -34.81 1.33 19.97
N GLN A 646 -34.46 0.70 18.85
CA GLN A 646 -35.45 0.14 17.95
C GLN A 646 -35.97 -1.19 18.50
N PRO A 647 -37.29 -1.46 18.37
CA PRO A 647 -37.85 -2.74 18.72
C PRO A 647 -37.21 -3.87 17.93
N LEU A 648 -36.70 -4.86 18.63
CA LEU A 648 -36.09 -6.07 18.08
C LEU A 648 -36.99 -7.28 18.27
N VAL A 649 -37.64 -7.40 19.42
CA VAL A 649 -38.49 -8.53 19.77
C VAL A 649 -39.88 -8.00 20.16
N TYR A 650 -40.92 -8.51 19.51
CA TYR A 650 -42.31 -8.23 19.80
C TYR A 650 -42.93 -9.43 20.50
N TYR A 651 -43.73 -9.22 21.53
CA TYR A 651 -44.50 -10.22 22.26
C TYR A 651 -45.88 -9.65 22.60
N PRO A 652 -46.87 -10.44 23.02
CA PRO A 652 -48.24 -9.96 23.17
C PRO A 652 -48.41 -8.70 24.03
N ASP A 653 -47.57 -8.57 25.07
CA ASP A 653 -47.69 -7.49 26.05
C ASP A 653 -46.70 -6.32 25.80
N GLY A 654 -45.92 -6.35 24.71
CA GLY A 654 -44.98 -5.28 24.42
C GLY A 654 -43.86 -5.64 23.44
N PHE A 655 -42.76 -4.92 23.55
CA PHE A 655 -41.54 -5.17 22.75
C PHE A 655 -40.29 -4.97 23.60
N ILE A 656 -39.16 -5.52 23.11
CA ILE A 656 -37.81 -5.38 23.67
C ILE A 656 -36.92 -4.71 22.64
N THR A 657 -36.16 -3.70 23.05
CA THR A 657 -35.24 -2.96 22.19
C THR A 657 -33.86 -3.61 22.15
N GLY A 658 -33.06 -3.23 21.16
CA GLY A 658 -31.67 -3.69 21.06
C GLY A 658 -30.85 -3.35 22.30
N PHE A 659 -31.02 -2.16 22.89
CA PHE A 659 -30.34 -1.77 24.14
C PHE A 659 -30.78 -2.58 25.35
N GLU A 660 -32.06 -2.87 25.47
CA GLU A 660 -32.58 -3.72 26.57
C GLU A 660 -32.01 -5.14 26.48
N VAL A 661 -31.91 -5.68 25.26
CA VAL A 661 -31.25 -6.99 25.04
C VAL A 661 -29.76 -6.93 25.40
N ALA A 662 -29.06 -5.87 24.96
CA ALA A 662 -27.65 -5.70 25.29
C ALA A 662 -27.42 -5.59 26.80
N SER A 663 -28.24 -4.80 27.49
CA SER A 663 -28.18 -4.62 28.94
C SER A 663 -28.43 -5.94 29.69
N ALA A 664 -29.42 -6.72 29.25
CA ALA A 664 -29.70 -8.03 29.82
C ALA A 664 -28.54 -9.01 29.63
N VAL A 665 -27.90 -9.01 28.48
CA VAL A 665 -26.70 -9.85 28.22
C VAL A 665 -25.51 -9.38 29.04
N ILE A 666 -25.29 -8.07 29.20
CA ILE A 666 -24.19 -7.52 30.02
C ILE A 666 -24.41 -7.81 31.51
N GLY A 667 -25.58 -7.47 32.04
CA GLY A 667 -25.93 -7.62 33.45
C GLY A 667 -26.22 -9.06 33.88
N ARG A 668 -26.45 -9.98 32.93
CA ARG A 668 -26.95 -11.35 33.14
C ARG A 668 -28.28 -11.41 33.92
N GLU A 669 -29.05 -10.35 33.85
CA GLU A 669 -30.34 -10.23 34.50
C GLU A 669 -31.43 -9.79 33.50
N VAL A 670 -32.62 -10.30 33.71
CA VAL A 670 -33.80 -9.89 32.94
C VAL A 670 -34.54 -8.85 33.73
N ASP A 671 -34.71 -7.66 33.15
CA ASP A 671 -35.49 -6.59 33.74
C ASP A 671 -36.92 -7.11 34.09
N THR A 672 -37.37 -6.79 35.29
CA THR A 672 -38.72 -7.14 35.79
C THR A 672 -39.85 -6.55 34.98
N LYS A 673 -39.52 -5.56 34.16
CA LYS A 673 -40.43 -4.90 33.18
C LYS A 673 -40.95 -5.90 32.17
N HIS A 674 -40.18 -6.88 31.74
CA HIS A 674 -40.55 -7.87 30.75
C HIS A 674 -41.21 -9.08 31.40
N LYS A 675 -42.40 -9.48 30.88
CA LYS A 675 -43.22 -10.60 31.38
C LYS A 675 -43.44 -11.65 30.27
N GLY A 676 -43.99 -12.80 30.63
CA GLY A 676 -44.35 -13.85 29.69
C GLY A 676 -43.27 -14.28 28.72
N LEU A 677 -43.61 -14.34 27.44
CA LEU A 677 -42.72 -14.77 26.35
C LEU A 677 -41.50 -13.93 26.19
N GLY A 678 -41.59 -12.61 26.38
CA GLY A 678 -40.45 -11.71 26.26
C GLY A 678 -39.36 -12.01 27.31
N ARG A 679 -39.78 -12.28 28.57
CA ARG A 679 -38.88 -12.68 29.66
C ARG A 679 -38.26 -14.04 29.42
N LEU A 680 -39.03 -14.98 28.88
CA LEU A 680 -38.53 -16.34 28.56
C LEU A 680 -37.48 -16.30 27.44
N TRP A 681 -37.70 -15.49 26.40
CA TRP A 681 -36.78 -15.28 25.28
C TRP A 681 -35.46 -14.68 25.76
N LEU A 682 -35.50 -13.61 26.59
CA LEU A 682 -34.29 -13.01 27.17
C LEU A 682 -33.52 -14.01 28.03
N ARG A 683 -34.19 -14.79 28.86
CA ARG A 683 -33.56 -15.79 29.72
C ARG A 683 -32.83 -16.85 28.91
N ARG A 684 -33.43 -17.34 27.84
CA ARG A 684 -32.78 -18.28 26.92
C ARG A 684 -31.56 -17.72 26.21
N LEU A 685 -31.60 -16.46 25.85
CA LEU A 685 -30.41 -15.80 25.28
C LEU A 685 -29.30 -15.71 26.33
N ILE A 686 -29.61 -15.31 27.55
CA ILE A 686 -28.61 -15.24 28.64
C ILE A 686 -28.04 -16.60 28.93
N ASP A 687 -28.86 -17.62 29.14
CA ASP A 687 -28.45 -19.01 29.39
C ASP A 687 -27.57 -19.51 28.23
N GLY A 688 -27.94 -19.21 26.99
CA GLY A 688 -27.16 -19.56 25.79
C GLY A 688 -25.82 -18.84 25.66
N THR A 689 -25.58 -17.75 26.41
CA THR A 689 -24.31 -17.00 26.45
C THR A 689 -23.39 -17.41 27.61
N GLU A 690 -23.82 -18.29 28.51
CA GLU A 690 -23.05 -18.70 29.68
C GLU A 690 -21.86 -19.58 29.28
N ASP A 691 -22.07 -20.60 28.44
CA ASP A 691 -20.96 -21.38 27.87
C ASP A 691 -20.42 -20.70 26.61
N LEU A 692 -19.27 -20.04 26.76
CA LEU A 692 -18.63 -19.28 25.67
C LEU A 692 -18.34 -20.13 24.43
N LEU A 693 -18.04 -21.41 24.58
CA LEU A 693 -17.73 -22.31 23.49
C LEU A 693 -18.98 -22.72 22.70
N SER A 694 -20.05 -23.09 23.39
CA SER A 694 -21.34 -23.41 22.77
C SER A 694 -21.95 -22.16 22.15
N PHE A 695 -21.83 -20.99 22.80
CA PHE A 695 -22.27 -19.72 22.24
C PHE A 695 -21.52 -19.38 20.96
N HIS A 696 -20.17 -19.52 20.96
CA HIS A 696 -19.36 -19.27 19.75
C HIS A 696 -19.86 -20.13 18.58
N ARG A 697 -20.10 -21.42 18.79
CA ARG A 697 -20.60 -22.32 17.75
C ARG A 697 -21.98 -21.94 17.26
N ALA A 698 -22.91 -21.67 18.15
CA ALA A 698 -24.27 -21.26 17.80
C ALA A 698 -24.26 -19.92 17.05
N TRP A 699 -23.44 -18.96 17.48
CA TRP A 699 -23.26 -17.67 16.81
C TRP A 699 -22.68 -17.82 15.41
N MET A 700 -21.62 -18.61 15.25
CA MET A 700 -21.02 -18.90 13.93
C MET A 700 -22.04 -19.56 13.01
N ASN A 701 -22.85 -20.48 13.53
CA ASN A 701 -23.90 -21.11 12.74
C ASN A 701 -25.00 -20.12 12.34
N ALA A 702 -25.41 -19.22 13.21
CA ALA A 702 -26.35 -18.14 12.86
C ALA A 702 -25.80 -17.24 11.75
N CYS A 703 -24.51 -16.94 11.79
CA CYS A 703 -23.82 -16.19 10.73
C CYS A 703 -23.70 -16.98 9.42
N GLN A 704 -23.51 -18.28 9.46
CA GLN A 704 -23.54 -19.16 8.29
C GLN A 704 -24.93 -19.17 7.64
N VAL A 705 -26.00 -19.32 8.43
CA VAL A 705 -27.38 -19.24 7.96
C VAL A 705 -27.67 -17.85 7.34
N ARG A 706 -27.19 -16.79 7.96
CA ARG A 706 -27.33 -15.42 7.43
C ARG A 706 -26.73 -15.29 6.03
N ARG A 707 -25.61 -15.93 5.76
CA ARG A 707 -24.94 -15.83 4.44
C ARG A 707 -25.74 -16.49 3.33
N VAL A 708 -26.36 -17.62 3.61
CA VAL A 708 -27.20 -18.34 2.64
C VAL A 708 -28.58 -17.71 2.54
N ASN A 709 -29.15 -17.32 3.66
CA ASN A 709 -30.48 -16.69 3.74
C ASN A 709 -30.37 -15.23 4.20
N ALA A 710 -29.65 -14.41 3.42
CA ALA A 710 -29.66 -12.98 3.61
C ALA A 710 -31.08 -12.42 3.41
N LEU A 711 -31.85 -12.43 4.50
CA LEU A 711 -33.03 -11.58 4.59
C LEU A 711 -32.51 -10.14 4.40
N LYS A 712 -33.24 -9.34 3.66
CA LYS A 712 -32.84 -7.94 3.49
C LYS A 712 -32.70 -7.34 4.87
N GLU A 713 -31.47 -6.99 5.27
CA GLU A 713 -31.27 -6.21 6.48
C GLU A 713 -32.20 -4.99 6.46
N GLY A 714 -32.99 -4.85 7.49
CA GLY A 714 -33.95 -3.74 7.63
C GLY A 714 -35.40 -4.15 7.81
N ARG A 715 -36.21 -3.24 8.33
CA ARG A 715 -37.55 -3.32 8.87
C ARG A 715 -38.66 -3.98 8.02
N ARG A 716 -38.34 -4.58 6.86
CA ARG A 716 -39.36 -5.15 5.95
C ARG A 716 -39.50 -6.67 6.04
N HIS A 717 -38.73 -7.32 6.92
CA HIS A 717 -38.81 -8.75 7.17
C HIS A 717 -39.00 -8.94 8.66
N HIS A 718 -39.91 -9.79 9.02
CA HIS A 718 -40.18 -10.16 10.39
C HIS A 718 -40.02 -11.66 10.52
N LEU A 719 -39.49 -12.11 11.63
CA LEU A 719 -39.40 -13.52 12.01
C LEU A 719 -40.52 -13.82 13.00
N LEU A 720 -41.24 -14.89 12.76
CA LEU A 720 -42.19 -15.42 13.72
C LEU A 720 -41.59 -16.67 14.35
N THR A 721 -41.52 -16.70 15.65
CA THR A 721 -40.92 -17.84 16.39
C THR A 721 -41.75 -18.19 17.61
N THR A 722 -41.85 -19.48 17.92
CA THR A 722 -42.42 -19.98 19.16
C THR A 722 -41.34 -20.14 20.20
N VAL A 723 -41.50 -19.53 21.36
CA VAL A 723 -40.57 -19.67 22.51
C VAL A 723 -41.20 -20.65 23.48
N GLY A 724 -40.61 -21.80 23.65
CA GLY A 724 -41.14 -22.70 24.68
C GLY A 724 -41.00 -24.21 24.43
N HIS A 725 -40.75 -24.61 23.20
CA HIS A 725 -40.68 -26.02 22.84
C HIS A 725 -39.34 -26.71 23.12
N GLY A 726 -38.32 -25.95 23.58
CA GLY A 726 -37.01 -26.51 23.98
C GLY A 726 -36.15 -27.08 22.85
N GLU A 727 -36.50 -26.82 21.60
CA GLU A 727 -35.79 -27.30 20.44
C GLU A 727 -34.40 -26.63 20.32
N PRO A 728 -33.31 -27.39 20.19
CA PRO A 728 -31.96 -26.83 20.16
C PRO A 728 -31.73 -25.83 19.07
N GLN A 729 -32.37 -25.94 17.89
CA GLN A 729 -32.21 -25.02 16.77
C GLN A 729 -32.83 -23.63 17.01
N GLU A 730 -33.64 -23.50 18.03
CA GLU A 730 -34.31 -22.24 18.36
C GLU A 730 -33.33 -21.15 18.81
N LEU A 731 -32.25 -21.53 19.50
CA LEU A 731 -31.18 -20.60 19.84
C LEU A 731 -30.55 -19.99 18.57
N VAL A 732 -30.32 -20.79 17.55
CA VAL A 732 -29.70 -20.33 16.31
C VAL A 732 -30.69 -19.53 15.45
N LEU A 733 -31.87 -20.09 15.16
CA LEU A 733 -32.83 -19.52 14.23
C LEU A 733 -33.75 -18.48 14.86
N GLY A 734 -34.20 -18.73 16.09
CA GLY A 734 -35.17 -17.88 16.78
C GLY A 734 -34.54 -16.72 17.55
N ILE A 735 -33.28 -16.83 17.92
CA ILE A 735 -32.61 -15.84 18.77
C ILE A 735 -31.40 -15.22 18.06
N LEU A 736 -30.37 -15.99 17.74
CA LEU A 736 -29.09 -15.43 17.27
C LEU A 736 -29.13 -14.98 15.82
N TRP A 737 -29.80 -15.68 14.93
CA TRP A 737 -29.92 -15.28 13.52
C TRP A 737 -30.67 -13.97 13.32
N PRO A 738 -31.83 -13.70 13.97
CA PRO A 738 -32.49 -12.40 13.95
C PRO A 738 -31.59 -11.26 14.42
N ILE A 739 -30.83 -11.46 15.50
CA ILE A 739 -29.86 -10.47 16.00
C ILE A 739 -28.76 -10.24 14.94
N ALA A 740 -28.23 -11.30 14.35
CA ALA A 740 -27.20 -11.20 13.32
C ALA A 740 -27.68 -10.48 12.05
N THR A 741 -28.99 -10.53 11.75
CA THR A 741 -29.59 -9.90 10.56
C THR A 741 -30.32 -8.61 10.86
N HIS A 742 -30.41 -8.18 12.13
CA HIS A 742 -31.22 -7.05 12.60
C HIS A 742 -32.69 -7.18 12.16
N THR A 743 -33.24 -8.40 12.25
CA THR A 743 -34.61 -8.72 11.84
C THR A 743 -35.52 -8.71 13.06
N PRO A 744 -36.64 -7.97 13.06
CA PRO A 744 -37.60 -8.00 14.16
C PRO A 744 -38.21 -9.41 14.32
N VAL A 745 -38.37 -9.84 15.56
CA VAL A 745 -38.93 -11.15 15.95
C VAL A 745 -40.29 -10.97 16.60
N HIS A 746 -41.26 -11.79 16.21
CA HIS A 746 -42.53 -11.89 16.89
C HIS A 746 -42.64 -13.22 17.62
N LEU A 747 -42.90 -13.17 18.92
CA LEU A 747 -43.03 -14.33 19.77
C LEU A 747 -44.49 -14.75 19.88
N ILE A 748 -44.76 -16.06 19.67
CA ILE A 748 -46.12 -16.65 19.76
C ILE A 748 -46.09 -17.88 20.68
N GLU A 749 -47.21 -18.16 21.37
CA GLU A 749 -47.33 -19.29 22.32
C GLU A 749 -47.70 -20.61 21.64
N GLU A 750 -48.61 -20.59 20.64
CA GLU A 750 -49.06 -21.81 19.95
C GLU A 750 -49.09 -21.64 18.42
N PRO A 751 -48.80 -22.74 17.64
CA PRO A 751 -48.51 -22.61 16.20
C PRO A 751 -49.70 -22.39 15.28
N GLN A 752 -50.93 -22.68 15.65
CA GLN A 752 -52.07 -22.73 14.71
C GLN A 752 -53.17 -21.69 14.89
N GLU A 753 -53.66 -21.45 16.11
CA GLU A 753 -54.80 -20.53 16.31
C GLU A 753 -54.38 -19.04 16.37
N THR A 754 -53.17 -18.76 16.83
CA THR A 754 -52.66 -17.38 16.94
C THR A 754 -52.03 -16.90 15.63
N LEU A 755 -51.68 -17.82 14.75
CA LEU A 755 -50.95 -17.54 13.52
C LEU A 755 -51.72 -16.58 12.59
N ASP A 756 -52.97 -16.87 12.34
CA ASP A 756 -53.82 -16.05 11.44
C ASP A 756 -54.11 -14.66 12.02
N THR A 757 -54.21 -14.56 13.34
CA THR A 757 -54.42 -13.28 14.03
C THR A 757 -53.17 -12.44 14.01
N VAL A 758 -52.01 -13.02 14.29
CA VAL A 758 -50.74 -12.32 14.25
C VAL A 758 -50.35 -11.94 12.81
N ILE A 759 -50.60 -12.84 11.84
CA ILE A 759 -50.39 -12.55 10.42
C ILE A 759 -51.27 -11.38 9.98
N SER A 760 -52.53 -11.36 10.37
CA SER A 760 -53.45 -10.28 10.01
C SER A 760 -53.05 -8.93 10.62
N GLN A 761 -52.57 -8.92 11.87
CA GLN A 761 -52.08 -7.72 12.55
C GLN A 761 -50.81 -7.17 11.91
N ILE A 762 -49.85 -8.05 11.57
CA ILE A 762 -48.56 -7.67 10.97
C ILE A 762 -48.76 -7.22 9.50
N VAL A 763 -49.64 -7.87 8.75
CA VAL A 763 -50.01 -7.52 7.37
C VAL A 763 -50.79 -6.23 7.32
N GLY A 764 -51.75 -6.02 8.27
CA GLY A 764 -52.53 -4.79 8.40
C GLY A 764 -51.66 -3.53 8.65
N ALA A 765 -50.48 -3.68 9.20
CA ALA A 765 -49.54 -2.58 9.40
C ALA A 765 -48.76 -2.15 8.13
N GLY A 766 -49.01 -2.74 6.97
CA GLY A 766 -48.53 -2.27 5.65
C GLY A 766 -47.02 -2.39 5.35
N HIS A 767 -46.24 -3.02 6.22
CA HIS A 767 -44.78 -2.95 6.15
C HIS A 767 -44.09 -4.30 5.88
N MET A 768 -44.80 -5.41 5.83
CA MET A 768 -44.21 -6.73 5.72
C MET A 768 -44.23 -7.31 4.30
N ARG A 769 -43.09 -7.73 3.80
CA ARG A 769 -42.99 -8.42 2.51
C ARG A 769 -42.73 -9.92 2.65
N ARG A 770 -42.27 -10.41 3.80
CA ARG A 770 -41.94 -11.83 4.02
C ARG A 770 -41.91 -12.19 5.49
N LEU A 771 -42.48 -13.30 5.82
CA LEU A 771 -42.52 -13.88 7.16
C LEU A 771 -41.84 -15.26 7.14
N LEU A 772 -41.01 -15.56 8.12
CA LEU A 772 -40.38 -16.85 8.30
C LEU A 772 -40.80 -17.45 9.63
N LEU A 773 -41.28 -18.69 9.60
CA LEU A 773 -41.68 -19.45 10.79
C LEU A 773 -40.54 -20.42 11.17
N THR A 774 -40.12 -20.41 12.43
CA THR A 774 -39.06 -21.29 12.93
C THR A 774 -39.57 -22.49 13.75
N ALA A 775 -40.90 -22.64 13.87
CA ALA A 775 -41.53 -23.43 14.90
C ALA A 775 -41.92 -24.87 14.52
N ILE A 776 -41.39 -25.52 13.50
CA ILE A 776 -41.91 -26.85 13.08
C ILE A 776 -40.78 -27.81 12.63
N PRO A 777 -41.08 -29.15 12.56
CA PRO A 777 -40.13 -30.21 12.77
C PRO A 777 -38.79 -30.12 12.04
N PRO A 778 -37.73 -30.78 12.53
CA PRO A 778 -36.32 -30.48 12.21
C PRO A 778 -35.90 -30.67 10.75
N ARG A 779 -36.80 -31.06 9.87
CA ARG A 779 -36.51 -31.32 8.45
C ARG A 779 -36.96 -30.23 7.45
N GLN A 780 -37.86 -29.32 7.88
CA GLN A 780 -38.43 -28.30 6.96
C GLN A 780 -38.75 -27.01 7.70
N ILE A 781 -38.44 -25.84 7.12
CA ILE A 781 -38.79 -24.52 7.64
C ILE A 781 -39.85 -23.89 6.73
N PRO A 782 -41.03 -23.56 7.22
CA PRO A 782 -42.05 -22.90 6.42
C PRO A 782 -41.69 -21.44 6.15
N PHE A 783 -41.97 -21.00 4.95
CA PHE A 783 -41.76 -19.64 4.51
C PHE A 783 -42.98 -19.07 3.82
N TYR A 784 -43.43 -17.92 4.31
CA TYR A 784 -44.59 -17.19 3.75
C TYR A 784 -44.08 -16.03 2.87
N ASP A 785 -44.43 -16.00 1.60
CA ASP A 785 -44.10 -14.93 0.65
C ASP A 785 -45.32 -14.11 0.29
N PHE A 786 -45.38 -12.87 0.76
CA PHE A 786 -46.46 -11.92 0.51
C PHE A 786 -46.12 -10.94 -0.63
N SER A 787 -45.06 -11.12 -1.37
CA SER A 787 -44.58 -10.17 -2.38
C SER A 787 -45.48 -10.01 -3.62
N GLY A 788 -46.56 -10.79 -3.75
CA GLY A 788 -47.54 -10.74 -4.86
C GLY A 788 -49.00 -10.69 -4.45
N ALA A 789 -49.28 -10.59 -3.15
CA ALA A 789 -50.65 -10.61 -2.65
C ALA A 789 -51.22 -9.21 -2.47
N SER A 790 -52.42 -8.93 -3.10
CA SER A 790 -53.34 -7.93 -2.57
C SER A 790 -53.77 -8.40 -1.18
N ALA A 791 -54.06 -7.47 -0.27
CA ALA A 791 -54.25 -7.68 1.18
C ALA A 791 -55.31 -8.73 1.61
N LEU A 792 -55.87 -9.54 0.70
CA LEU A 792 -56.92 -10.52 0.92
C LEU A 792 -56.63 -11.92 0.38
N ALA A 793 -55.41 -12.19 -0.17
CA ALA A 793 -55.11 -13.51 -0.70
C ALA A 793 -54.39 -14.36 0.35
N THR A 794 -54.73 -15.63 0.46
CA THR A 794 -54.04 -16.62 1.30
C THR A 794 -52.55 -16.66 0.99
N PRO A 795 -51.65 -16.56 1.98
CA PRO A 795 -50.21 -16.56 1.76
C PRO A 795 -49.74 -17.88 1.17
N ASN A 796 -48.91 -17.79 0.13
CA ASN A 796 -48.28 -18.99 -0.45
C ASN A 796 -47.26 -19.54 0.55
N MET A 797 -47.58 -20.63 1.19
CA MET A 797 -46.68 -21.34 2.10
C MET A 797 -45.73 -22.28 1.31
N ARG A 798 -44.46 -22.08 1.49
CA ARG A 798 -43.42 -22.93 0.86
C ARG A 798 -42.51 -23.51 1.92
N TRP A 799 -42.46 -24.84 1.96
CA TRP A 799 -41.54 -25.57 2.82
C TRP A 799 -40.11 -25.55 2.27
N ARG A 800 -39.13 -25.31 3.14
CA ARG A 800 -37.69 -25.27 2.77
C ARG A 800 -36.96 -26.39 3.50
N PRO A 801 -36.35 -27.34 2.75
CA PRO A 801 -35.58 -28.41 3.37
C PRO A 801 -34.33 -27.84 4.08
N CYS A 802 -34.04 -28.38 5.25
CA CYS A 802 -32.81 -28.13 6.01
C CYS A 802 -32.34 -29.42 6.68
N LEU A 803 -31.04 -29.46 6.98
CA LEU A 803 -30.44 -30.51 7.80
C LEU A 803 -29.83 -29.89 9.04
N CYS A 804 -30.14 -30.39 10.20
CA CYS A 804 -29.53 -29.96 11.47
C CYS A 804 -29.05 -31.14 12.31
N THR A 805 -28.06 -30.91 13.18
CA THR A 805 -27.59 -31.88 14.17
C THR A 805 -28.62 -32.03 15.29
N PRO A 806 -28.59 -33.11 16.10
CA PRO A 806 -29.37 -33.22 17.31
C PRO A 806 -29.13 -32.08 18.31
N GLY A 807 -27.96 -31.46 18.31
CA GLY A 807 -27.60 -30.30 19.12
C GLY A 807 -28.04 -28.95 18.53
N GLY A 808 -28.88 -28.95 17.48
CA GLY A 808 -29.45 -27.75 16.93
C GLY A 808 -28.59 -26.95 15.93
N ILE A 809 -27.42 -27.44 15.57
CA ILE A 809 -26.58 -26.79 14.55
C ILE A 809 -27.11 -27.10 13.16
N ILE A 810 -27.38 -26.03 12.37
CA ILE A 810 -27.88 -26.15 11.01
C ILE A 810 -26.72 -26.34 10.04
N ILE A 811 -26.74 -27.45 9.30
CA ILE A 811 -25.67 -27.85 8.37
C ILE A 811 -25.99 -27.37 6.96
N SER A 812 -27.22 -27.53 6.53
CA SER A 812 -27.68 -27.12 5.22
C SER A 812 -29.08 -26.54 5.24
N MET A 813 -29.38 -25.64 4.29
CA MET A 813 -30.67 -24.96 4.22
C MET A 813 -30.95 -24.50 2.78
N SER A 814 -32.19 -24.57 2.35
CA SER A 814 -32.60 -23.99 1.07
C SER A 814 -32.72 -22.47 1.16
N MET A 815 -32.36 -21.77 0.09
CA MET A 815 -32.45 -20.30 0.01
C MET A 815 -33.91 -19.84 -0.13
N CYS A 816 -34.20 -18.62 0.30
CA CYS A 816 -35.51 -18.00 0.15
C CYS A 816 -35.95 -17.80 -1.32
N HIS A 817 -34.97 -17.62 -2.23
CA HIS A 817 -35.22 -17.60 -3.68
C HIS A 817 -34.84 -18.94 -4.29
N SER A 818 -35.76 -19.54 -5.03
CA SER A 818 -35.58 -20.89 -5.56
C SER A 818 -34.82 -20.96 -6.89
N VAL A 819 -34.89 -19.88 -7.69
CA VAL A 819 -34.36 -19.89 -9.06
C VAL A 819 -33.70 -18.55 -9.41
N PHE A 820 -32.52 -18.60 -9.97
CA PHE A 820 -31.78 -17.43 -10.47
C PHE A 820 -31.35 -17.73 -11.91
N LYS A 821 -31.84 -16.96 -12.87
CA LYS A 821 -31.43 -17.08 -14.27
C LYS A 821 -30.07 -16.40 -14.46
N MET A 822 -29.10 -17.14 -14.94
CA MET A 822 -27.76 -16.65 -15.24
C MET A 822 -27.71 -15.98 -16.62
N ARG A 823 -26.61 -15.24 -16.91
CA ARG A 823 -26.50 -14.46 -18.15
C ARG A 823 -26.36 -15.34 -19.39
N ASP A 824 -25.72 -16.50 -19.27
CA ASP A 824 -25.55 -17.50 -20.30
C ASP A 824 -26.79 -18.39 -20.54
N GLY A 825 -27.93 -18.04 -19.91
CA GLY A 825 -29.16 -18.84 -19.99
C GLY A 825 -29.22 -19.99 -19.00
N THR A 826 -28.14 -20.30 -18.29
CA THR A 826 -28.15 -21.32 -17.22
C THR A 826 -28.96 -20.85 -16.01
N ILE A 827 -29.34 -21.79 -15.17
CA ILE A 827 -30.17 -21.54 -13.99
C ILE A 827 -29.37 -21.92 -12.76
N GLN A 828 -29.17 -20.97 -11.85
CA GLN A 828 -28.68 -21.25 -10.51
C GLN A 828 -29.85 -21.52 -9.57
N LEU A 829 -29.87 -22.70 -8.97
CA LEU A 829 -30.91 -23.10 -8.03
C LEU A 829 -30.52 -22.67 -6.61
N GLY A 830 -31.45 -22.08 -5.89
CA GLY A 830 -31.33 -21.83 -4.43
C GLY A 830 -32.07 -22.90 -3.62
N SER A 831 -32.91 -23.71 -4.28
CA SER A 831 -33.64 -24.84 -3.72
C SER A 831 -33.85 -25.89 -4.78
N ARG A 832 -33.62 -27.16 -4.45
CA ARG A 832 -33.76 -28.31 -5.34
C ARG A 832 -34.70 -29.35 -4.72
N PRO A 833 -35.68 -29.91 -5.46
CA PRO A 833 -36.50 -31.02 -4.96
C PRO A 833 -35.64 -32.23 -4.57
N ARG A 834 -36.06 -32.95 -3.55
CA ARG A 834 -35.38 -34.17 -3.03
C ARG A 834 -33.94 -33.94 -2.55
N THR A 835 -33.58 -32.72 -2.13
CA THR A 835 -32.30 -32.45 -1.47
C THR A 835 -32.53 -31.96 -0.05
N ARG A 836 -31.51 -32.05 0.79
CA ARG A 836 -31.50 -31.52 2.17
C ARG A 836 -31.14 -30.02 2.19
N GLY A 837 -31.05 -29.37 1.05
CA GLY A 837 -30.70 -27.97 0.90
C GLY A 837 -29.20 -27.74 0.56
N LEU A 838 -28.84 -26.47 0.39
CA LEU A 838 -27.44 -26.04 0.15
C LEU A 838 -26.63 -26.19 1.44
N LEU A 839 -25.43 -26.76 1.29
CA LEU A 839 -24.47 -26.81 2.37
C LEU A 839 -24.09 -25.38 2.79
N LEU A 840 -24.13 -25.09 4.09
CA LEU A 840 -23.72 -23.78 4.58
C LEU A 840 -22.21 -23.57 4.44
N PRO A 841 -21.73 -22.33 4.28
CA PRO A 841 -20.33 -22.01 4.15
C PRO A 841 -19.50 -22.55 5.31
N GLY A 842 -18.37 -23.19 5.02
CA GLY A 842 -17.45 -23.71 6.01
C GLY A 842 -17.70 -25.15 6.43
N PHE A 843 -18.82 -25.78 6.08
CA PHE A 843 -18.99 -27.21 6.27
C PHE A 843 -18.37 -28.03 5.13
N GLU A 844 -17.80 -29.16 5.50
CA GLU A 844 -17.28 -30.19 4.60
C GLU A 844 -18.03 -31.51 4.83
N VAL A 845 -18.25 -32.23 3.73
CA VAL A 845 -18.91 -33.54 3.77
C VAL A 845 -18.01 -34.57 3.11
N GLU A 846 -17.64 -35.59 3.84
CA GLU A 846 -16.90 -36.75 3.33
C GLU A 846 -17.80 -38.00 3.42
N SER A 847 -18.13 -38.59 2.26
CA SER A 847 -18.87 -39.86 2.22
C SER A 847 -17.91 -40.99 2.51
N GLU A 848 -18.32 -41.97 3.35
CA GLU A 848 -17.54 -43.16 3.63
C GLU A 848 -17.38 -44.02 2.35
N ALA A 849 -16.20 -44.63 2.21
CA ALA A 849 -15.85 -45.37 1.00
C ALA A 849 -16.72 -46.61 0.78
N ASP A 850 -17.33 -47.17 1.84
CA ASP A 850 -18.23 -48.29 1.81
C ASP A 850 -19.72 -47.93 1.59
N GLY A 851 -20.02 -46.61 1.48
CA GLY A 851 -21.38 -46.14 1.31
C GLY A 851 -22.26 -46.25 2.57
N SER A 852 -21.70 -46.51 3.74
CA SER A 852 -22.42 -46.70 5.01
C SER A 852 -22.84 -45.40 5.68
N GLY A 853 -22.28 -44.27 5.29
CA GLY A 853 -22.56 -42.97 5.91
C GLY A 853 -21.84 -41.81 5.32
N ALA A 854 -22.00 -40.64 5.93
CA ALA A 854 -21.26 -39.39 5.60
C ALA A 854 -20.80 -38.70 6.89
N THR A 855 -19.58 -38.25 6.92
CA THR A 855 -19.02 -37.46 8.01
C THR A 855 -18.99 -35.97 7.62
N ILE A 856 -19.53 -35.12 8.50
CA ILE A 856 -19.61 -33.69 8.30
C ILE A 856 -18.72 -32.98 9.32
N GLN A 857 -17.88 -32.06 8.83
CA GLN A 857 -16.99 -31.25 9.64
C GLN A 857 -17.25 -29.76 9.39
N GLY A 858 -17.01 -28.92 10.38
CA GLY A 858 -17.16 -27.45 10.21
C GLY A 858 -16.93 -26.66 11.50
N PRO A 859 -16.76 -25.33 11.40
CA PRO A 859 -16.38 -24.48 12.51
C PRO A 859 -17.43 -24.40 13.63
N SER A 860 -18.69 -24.71 13.33
CA SER A 860 -19.78 -24.73 14.31
C SER A 860 -19.91 -26.09 15.05
N LEU A 861 -19.16 -27.09 14.64
CA LEU A 861 -19.19 -28.43 15.26
C LEU A 861 -18.01 -28.62 16.21
N SER A 862 -18.29 -29.26 17.35
CA SER A 862 -17.24 -29.64 18.32
C SER A 862 -16.43 -30.87 17.90
N THR A 863 -17.10 -31.77 17.25
CA THR A 863 -16.58 -33.02 16.71
C THR A 863 -17.22 -33.29 15.37
N PRO A 864 -16.59 -34.06 14.48
CA PRO A 864 -17.22 -34.46 13.22
C PRO A 864 -18.58 -35.14 13.50
N TYR A 865 -19.58 -34.76 12.73
CA TYR A 865 -20.93 -35.30 12.84
C TYR A 865 -21.13 -36.40 11.80
N THR A 866 -21.32 -37.63 12.24
CA THR A 866 -21.50 -38.78 11.35
C THR A 866 -22.99 -39.08 11.16
N LEU A 867 -23.41 -39.17 9.94
CA LEU A 867 -24.75 -39.61 9.52
C LEU A 867 -24.69 -41.02 9.02
N ARG A 868 -25.67 -41.84 9.38
CA ARG A 868 -25.85 -43.20 8.85
C ARG A 868 -26.45 -43.26 7.45
N GLU A 869 -26.88 -42.07 6.91
CA GLU A 869 -27.42 -41.92 5.57
C GLU A 869 -26.31 -41.56 4.63
N THR A 870 -26.22 -42.21 3.48
CA THR A 870 -25.24 -41.83 2.43
C THR A 870 -25.68 -40.55 1.78
N LEU A 871 -24.97 -39.46 2.11
CA LEU A 871 -25.17 -38.15 1.51
C LEU A 871 -24.04 -37.86 0.55
N TYR A 872 -24.35 -37.28 -0.57
CA TYR A 872 -23.33 -36.74 -1.47
C TYR A 872 -23.62 -35.26 -1.74
N LEU A 873 -22.54 -34.54 -1.93
CA LEU A 873 -22.62 -33.15 -2.30
C LEU A 873 -22.49 -33.02 -3.80
N ASP A 874 -23.54 -32.49 -4.44
CA ASP A 874 -23.49 -32.26 -5.88
C ASP A 874 -22.60 -31.06 -6.25
N GLU A 875 -22.30 -30.88 -7.54
CA GLU A 875 -21.46 -29.78 -8.05
C GLU A 875 -22.06 -28.40 -7.76
N SER A 876 -23.34 -28.30 -7.52
CA SER A 876 -24.07 -27.07 -7.18
C SER A 876 -24.11 -26.79 -5.67
N GLY A 877 -23.53 -27.68 -4.84
CA GLY A 877 -23.48 -27.53 -3.40
C GLY A 877 -24.69 -28.02 -2.63
N PHE A 878 -25.60 -28.77 -3.25
CA PHE A 878 -26.74 -29.39 -2.56
C PHE A 878 -26.37 -30.74 -1.98
N LEU A 879 -26.81 -30.95 -0.73
CA LEU A 879 -26.79 -32.27 -0.09
C LEU A 879 -27.95 -33.12 -0.59
N SER A 880 -27.62 -34.22 -1.23
CA SER A 880 -28.60 -35.20 -1.75
C SER A 880 -28.38 -36.56 -1.12
N GLU A 881 -29.49 -37.30 -0.91
CA GLU A 881 -29.41 -38.71 -0.54
C GLU A 881 -29.09 -39.54 -1.79
N LEU A 882 -28.21 -40.54 -1.66
CA LEU A 882 -28.06 -41.56 -2.70
C LEU A 882 -29.32 -42.42 -2.69
N SER A 883 -30.10 -42.39 -3.77
CA SER A 883 -31.30 -43.16 -3.99
C SER A 883 -30.99 -44.66 -4.24
#